data_0b0640ea0cd1e002e0107fee87adab4b
#
_entry.id   0b0640ea0cd1e002e0107fee87adab4b
#
_cell.length_a   1.000
_cell.length_b   1.000
_cell.length_c   1.000
_cell.angle_alpha   90.00
_cell.angle_beta   90.00
_cell.angle_gamma   90.00
#
_symmetry.space_group_name_H-M   'P 1'
#
loop_
_entity.id
_entity.type
_entity.pdbx_description
1 polymer ?
#
loop_
_entity_poly.entity_id
_entity_poly.type
_entity_poly.pdbx_seq_one_letter_code
_entity_poly.pdbx_strand_id
1 'polypeptide(L)'
;MRRKICVVTLFLIFIGQIVMAGGNTADFKYGKWHLKYTLSTGSAEYIYQGKTVFDKVGTGVSGTYTEYEIGQEEITDGFGTGMCFTVTRSGENLPSVIQRFFLYEGKDYFLTDVALSDEKGVETNYLRPISTEPDTRCDILGKGDNRVLIVPFDNDKWVRYRSSDLRGGVNSFEVSAVYNADTRRGIVIGSVEHDTWKSGVRIESDEPGIISRLELYTGASGEGTRDVLPHGKVKGKTVRSSKTFFGYFEDWRDGMEEFGRACATIAPPLPWNLGTPFGWNSWAKMEFRLSYEKVLEVSDFFKENLQNNNFENNGIVYIGMDAGWAKMSDEQLADIARHCKANGQKAGIYFTPFSDWGKDPEAYINGNSGYKCKDAYLYANGKTQNMVAGGLAMDPTHPAIKERIRETAERFKRLGYEYIKIDFLTHGCAEADYYYDPEVQTGMQAYNKGMAYLLEQMEGMYITMAISPLFPSQYAHSRRIACDAWAGIGDTEYTLNSLTYGWWLNQVYTYNDPDHLLLEPVSDGENRARITSGVITGIFMNGDDLSYISGIQVAKDKARKFLTNEDINAIAKMGKSFRLVNGNMDGADFLFMHDTGKEVYLAAFNYSGYDLTYDLPLSRLGLRESSTYKAKELWSGKEVKFKKNVRVCIPKKDVLVFRITR
;
A
#
# COMPACT_ATOMS: atom_id res chain seq x y z
N MET A 1 -6.07 -31.53 9.85
CA MET A 1 -4.68 -32.01 9.94
C MET A 1 -3.78 -30.84 10.24
N ARG A 2 -3.42 -30.63 11.49
CA ARG A 2 -2.58 -29.53 11.94
C ARG A 2 -1.12 -29.81 11.53
N ARG A 3 -0.59 -29.08 10.55
CA ARG A 3 0.87 -29.00 10.35
C ARG A 3 1.42 -27.91 11.25
N LYS A 4 2.03 -28.32 12.34
CA LYS A 4 2.92 -27.46 13.13
C LYS A 4 4.15 -27.15 12.28
N ILE A 5 4.29 -25.90 11.89
CA ILE A 5 5.57 -25.39 11.36
C ILE A 5 6.45 -25.16 12.58
N CYS A 6 7.33 -26.12 12.85
CA CYS A 6 8.45 -25.90 13.76
C CYS A 6 9.48 -25.01 13.04
N VAL A 7 9.55 -23.76 13.42
CA VAL A 7 10.73 -22.93 13.13
C VAL A 7 11.82 -23.43 14.07
N VAL A 8 12.69 -24.29 13.57
CA VAL A 8 13.94 -24.65 14.24
C VAL A 8 14.94 -23.55 13.92
N THR A 9 15.12 -22.62 14.84
CA THR A 9 16.24 -21.69 14.81
C THR A 9 17.49 -22.46 15.13
N LEU A 10 18.16 -22.96 14.09
CA LEU A 10 19.49 -23.54 14.24
C LEU A 10 20.49 -22.37 14.38
N PHE A 11 20.94 -22.10 15.58
CA PHE A 11 22.16 -21.35 15.80
C PHE A 11 23.34 -22.22 15.35
N LEU A 12 23.68 -22.16 14.07
CA LEU A 12 24.97 -22.60 13.57
C LEU A 12 25.97 -21.46 13.86
N ILE A 13 26.79 -21.65 14.90
CA ILE A 13 28.01 -20.86 15.07
C ILE A 13 28.94 -21.29 13.92
N PHE A 14 28.83 -20.60 12.78
CA PHE A 14 29.87 -20.66 11.75
C PHE A 14 31.01 -19.71 12.18
N ILE A 15 32.15 -20.29 12.45
CA ILE A 15 33.43 -19.55 12.53
C ILE A 15 33.69 -19.04 11.10
N GLY A 16 33.17 -17.86 10.77
CA GLY A 16 33.51 -17.16 9.54
C GLY A 16 35.01 -16.87 9.56
N GLN A 17 35.67 -17.08 8.44
CA GLN A 17 37.08 -16.63 8.31
C GLN A 17 37.10 -15.14 8.58
N ILE A 18 37.79 -14.75 9.66
CA ILE A 18 38.13 -13.34 9.94
C ILE A 18 39.08 -12.92 8.84
N VAL A 19 38.56 -12.24 7.83
CA VAL A 19 39.40 -11.53 6.86
C VAL A 19 39.84 -10.25 7.55
N MET A 20 40.99 -10.31 8.23
CA MET A 20 41.65 -9.10 8.71
C MET A 20 41.99 -8.23 7.49
N ALA A 21 41.24 -7.13 7.32
CA ALA A 21 41.51 -6.17 6.26
C ALA A 21 42.86 -5.53 6.55
N GLY A 22 43.87 -5.77 5.71
CA GLY A 22 45.16 -5.11 5.77
C GLY A 22 45.15 -3.64 5.33
N GLY A 23 43.97 -3.00 5.35
CA GLY A 23 43.74 -1.63 4.90
C GLY A 23 42.41 -1.06 5.45
N ASN A 24 42.14 0.22 5.13
CA ASN A 24 40.97 0.97 5.57
C ASN A 24 39.69 0.69 4.71
N THR A 25 39.75 -0.24 3.77
CA THR A 25 38.65 -0.51 2.83
C THR A 25 38.31 -2.01 2.72
N ALA A 26 37.02 -2.31 2.45
CA ALA A 26 36.55 -3.65 2.12
C ALA A 26 35.69 -3.60 0.85
N ASP A 27 35.80 -4.65 0.01
CA ASP A 27 35.11 -4.79 -1.24
C ASP A 27 34.05 -5.89 -1.13
N PHE A 28 32.76 -5.54 -1.25
CA PHE A 28 31.61 -6.43 -1.21
C PHE A 28 31.03 -6.54 -2.62
N LYS A 29 31.26 -7.65 -3.29
CA LYS A 29 30.85 -7.82 -4.70
C LYS A 29 30.07 -9.10 -4.89
N TYR A 30 28.85 -8.98 -5.40
CA TYR A 30 28.05 -10.13 -5.83
C TYR A 30 27.00 -9.69 -6.86
N GLY A 31 26.75 -10.51 -7.89
CA GLY A 31 25.79 -10.22 -8.93
C GLY A 31 26.09 -8.91 -9.67
N LYS A 32 25.10 -8.02 -9.71
CA LYS A 32 25.20 -6.72 -10.39
C LYS A 32 25.78 -5.59 -9.51
N TRP A 33 25.92 -5.84 -8.20
CA TRP A 33 26.33 -4.84 -7.22
C TRP A 33 27.78 -5.02 -6.74
N HIS A 34 28.44 -3.90 -6.51
CA HIS A 34 29.75 -3.81 -5.88
C HIS A 34 29.70 -2.63 -4.88
N LEU A 35 29.93 -2.92 -3.60
CA LEU A 35 29.98 -1.92 -2.54
C LEU A 35 31.41 -1.82 -2.04
N LYS A 36 32.02 -0.63 -2.16
CA LYS A 36 33.35 -0.34 -1.60
C LYS A 36 33.17 0.35 -0.27
N TYR A 37 33.43 -0.36 0.82
CA TYR A 37 33.22 0.10 2.18
C TYR A 37 34.48 0.66 2.79
N THR A 38 34.40 1.88 3.36
CA THR A 38 35.51 2.53 4.09
C THR A 38 35.26 2.32 5.59
N LEU A 39 36.14 1.54 6.24
CA LEU A 39 35.98 1.11 7.62
C LEU A 39 36.03 2.27 8.62
N SER A 40 36.97 3.22 8.46
CA SER A 40 37.15 4.35 9.37
C SER A 40 35.97 5.33 9.38
N THR A 41 35.27 5.52 8.25
CA THR A 41 34.10 6.39 8.14
C THR A 41 32.81 5.63 8.35
N GLY A 42 32.78 4.32 8.07
CA GLY A 42 31.55 3.52 8.06
C GLY A 42 30.63 3.85 6.92
N SER A 43 31.19 4.25 5.77
CA SER A 43 30.46 4.59 4.56
C SER A 43 30.92 3.76 3.37
N ALA A 44 30.05 3.59 2.39
CA ALA A 44 30.31 2.80 1.18
C ALA A 44 30.02 3.61 -0.08
N GLU A 45 30.76 3.30 -1.14
CA GLU A 45 30.39 3.64 -2.52
C GLU A 45 29.51 2.52 -3.08
N TYR A 46 28.34 2.87 -3.62
CA TYR A 46 27.41 1.95 -4.26
C TYR A 46 27.60 1.96 -5.76
N ILE A 47 28.02 0.82 -6.32
CA ILE A 47 28.35 0.66 -7.74
C ILE A 47 27.43 -0.40 -8.33
N TYR A 48 26.67 -0.02 -9.34
CA TYR A 48 25.80 -0.90 -10.10
C TYR A 48 26.37 -1.13 -11.52
N GLN A 49 26.66 -2.38 -11.88
CA GLN A 49 27.24 -2.76 -13.17
C GLN A 49 28.44 -1.88 -13.60
N GLY A 50 29.31 -1.53 -12.64
CA GLY A 50 30.51 -0.72 -12.88
C GLY A 50 30.28 0.80 -12.90
N LYS A 51 29.03 1.26 -12.73
CA LYS A 51 28.71 2.69 -12.63
C LYS A 51 28.45 3.05 -11.15
N THR A 52 29.12 4.06 -10.63
CA THR A 52 28.85 4.61 -9.29
C THR A 52 27.44 5.23 -9.28
N VAL A 53 26.60 4.73 -8.39
CA VAL A 53 25.24 5.22 -8.16
C VAL A 53 25.24 6.26 -7.04
N PHE A 54 25.89 5.93 -5.92
CA PHE A 54 26.13 6.85 -4.80
C PHE A 54 27.53 6.63 -4.23
N ASP A 55 28.14 7.69 -3.77
CA ASP A 55 29.34 7.67 -2.94
C ASP A 55 28.99 8.02 -1.48
N LYS A 56 29.86 7.63 -0.54
CA LYS A 56 29.81 8.02 0.87
C LYS A 56 28.46 7.78 1.56
N VAL A 57 27.87 6.60 1.36
CA VAL A 57 26.61 6.19 2.01
C VAL A 57 26.92 5.40 3.28
N GLY A 58 26.55 5.94 4.43
CA GLY A 58 26.74 5.31 5.74
C GLY A 58 25.44 5.10 6.51
N THR A 59 25.57 4.90 7.81
CA THR A 59 24.45 4.71 8.74
C THR A 59 24.11 5.96 9.53
N GLY A 60 24.88 7.03 9.38
CA GLY A 60 24.72 8.26 10.14
C GLY A 60 24.87 8.08 11.67
N VAL A 61 25.45 6.97 12.13
CA VAL A 61 25.77 6.76 13.54
C VAL A 61 27.07 7.49 13.84
N SER A 62 27.02 8.44 14.78
CA SER A 62 28.14 9.23 15.22
C SER A 62 28.98 8.51 16.30
N GLY A 63 30.29 8.74 16.32
CA GLY A 63 31.21 8.18 17.30
C GLY A 63 32.55 7.80 16.66
N THR A 64 33.55 7.60 17.49
CA THR A 64 34.89 7.13 17.05
C THR A 64 34.94 5.62 17.21
N TYR A 65 34.92 4.92 16.10
CA TYR A 65 35.03 3.46 16.01
C TYR A 65 36.43 3.12 15.51
N THR A 66 37.14 2.28 16.26
CA THR A 66 38.59 1.97 16.02
C THR A 66 38.84 0.49 15.73
N GLU A 67 37.89 -0.36 16.05
CA GLU A 67 37.98 -1.80 15.81
C GLU A 67 36.91 -2.22 14.78
N TYR A 68 37.32 -3.11 13.87
CA TYR A 68 36.51 -3.52 12.73
C TYR A 68 36.57 -5.02 12.54
N GLU A 69 35.41 -5.64 12.39
CA GLU A 69 35.26 -7.04 12.02
C GLU A 69 34.41 -7.15 10.73
N ILE A 70 34.87 -8.00 9.81
CA ILE A 70 34.18 -8.24 8.53
C ILE A 70 33.82 -9.71 8.46
N GLY A 71 32.52 -10.00 8.25
CA GLY A 71 32.00 -11.31 7.97
C GLY A 71 31.43 -11.40 6.56
N GLN A 72 31.45 -12.60 5.99
CA GLN A 72 30.71 -12.90 4.77
C GLN A 72 30.16 -14.33 4.83
N GLU A 73 28.96 -14.53 4.34
CA GLU A 73 28.30 -15.83 4.25
C GLU A 73 27.46 -15.96 3.00
N GLU A 74 27.42 -17.15 2.44
CA GLU A 74 26.45 -17.48 1.37
C GLU A 74 25.07 -17.61 2.00
N ILE A 75 24.07 -17.03 1.35
CA ILE A 75 22.67 -17.08 1.78
C ILE A 75 21.77 -17.63 0.67
N THR A 76 20.74 -18.35 1.07
CA THR A 76 19.62 -18.74 0.22
C THR A 76 18.34 -18.56 1.02
N ASP A 77 17.52 -17.61 0.62
CA ASP A 77 16.27 -17.25 1.29
C ASP A 77 15.15 -16.92 0.27
N GLY A 78 14.07 -16.30 0.73
CA GLY A 78 12.94 -15.93 -0.12
C GLY A 78 13.30 -14.95 -1.26
N PHE A 79 14.41 -14.23 -1.18
CA PHE A 79 14.89 -13.31 -2.21
C PHE A 79 15.77 -14.01 -3.27
N GLY A 80 16.28 -15.20 -2.97
CA GLY A 80 17.13 -16.01 -3.83
C GLY A 80 18.45 -16.41 -3.20
N THR A 81 19.40 -16.82 -4.06
CA THR A 81 20.79 -17.09 -3.65
C THR A 81 21.59 -15.80 -3.69
N GLY A 82 22.45 -15.60 -2.69
CA GLY A 82 23.21 -14.37 -2.55
C GLY A 82 24.36 -14.48 -1.55
N MET A 83 24.93 -13.32 -1.22
CA MET A 83 25.94 -13.14 -0.19
C MET A 83 25.46 -12.11 0.85
N CYS A 84 25.61 -12.43 2.12
CA CYS A 84 25.49 -11.48 3.21
C CYS A 84 26.88 -11.03 3.63
N PHE A 85 27.14 -9.72 3.57
CA PHE A 85 28.35 -9.09 4.09
C PHE A 85 28.01 -8.34 5.37
N THR A 86 28.75 -8.59 6.43
CA THR A 86 28.57 -7.95 7.74
C THR A 86 29.78 -7.15 8.10
N VAL A 87 29.58 -5.91 8.53
CA VAL A 87 30.62 -5.06 9.11
C VAL A 87 30.22 -4.72 10.53
N THR A 88 31.03 -5.11 11.50
CA THR A 88 30.92 -4.70 12.90
C THR A 88 31.97 -3.66 13.20
N ARG A 89 31.56 -2.51 13.72
CA ARG A 89 32.45 -1.43 14.18
C ARG A 89 32.30 -1.25 15.68
N SER A 90 33.39 -1.31 16.42
CA SER A 90 33.41 -1.16 17.87
C SER A 90 34.29 0.03 18.28
N GLY A 91 33.89 0.68 19.36
CA GLY A 91 34.60 1.84 19.94
C GLY A 91 34.47 1.86 21.45
N GLU A 92 35.39 2.58 22.10
CA GLU A 92 35.39 2.65 23.56
C GLU A 92 34.15 3.33 24.10
N ASN A 93 33.45 2.66 25.01
CA ASN A 93 32.19 3.13 25.63
C ASN A 93 31.05 3.45 24.66
N LEU A 94 31.04 2.87 23.47
CA LEU A 94 29.97 3.00 22.47
C LEU A 94 29.33 1.64 22.17
N PRO A 95 28.02 1.60 21.89
CA PRO A 95 27.42 0.40 21.31
C PRO A 95 28.11 0.03 19.99
N SER A 96 28.35 -1.24 19.74
CA SER A 96 28.81 -1.71 18.45
C SER A 96 27.79 -1.43 17.36
N VAL A 97 28.24 -1.00 16.19
CA VAL A 97 27.41 -0.80 15.00
C VAL A 97 27.61 -1.99 14.09
N ILE A 98 26.55 -2.72 13.83
CA ILE A 98 26.54 -3.89 12.94
C ILE A 98 25.75 -3.51 11.70
N GLN A 99 26.40 -3.45 10.54
CA GLN A 99 25.75 -3.18 9.26
C GLN A 99 25.83 -4.43 8.39
N ARG A 100 24.72 -4.82 7.78
CA ARG A 100 24.64 -5.98 6.88
C ARG A 100 24.19 -5.54 5.49
N PHE A 101 24.78 -6.16 4.49
CA PHE A 101 24.41 -6.00 3.08
C PHE A 101 24.11 -7.36 2.48
N PHE A 102 22.92 -7.51 1.91
CA PHE A 102 22.42 -8.75 1.30
C PHE A 102 22.34 -8.53 -0.22
N LEU A 103 23.30 -9.08 -0.95
CA LEU A 103 23.41 -8.96 -2.39
C LEU A 103 22.98 -10.27 -3.04
N TYR A 104 22.03 -10.21 -3.98
CA TYR A 104 21.44 -11.38 -4.61
C TYR A 104 21.79 -11.49 -6.09
N GLU A 105 21.86 -12.75 -6.59
CA GLU A 105 22.11 -13.01 -7.99
C GLU A 105 21.00 -12.43 -8.89
N GLY A 106 21.39 -11.75 -9.96
CA GLY A 106 20.48 -11.22 -10.98
C GLY A 106 19.60 -10.04 -10.55
N LYS A 107 19.60 -9.63 -9.27
CA LYS A 107 18.76 -8.53 -8.79
C LYS A 107 19.34 -7.15 -9.09
N ASP A 108 18.44 -6.21 -9.43
CA ASP A 108 18.74 -4.80 -9.64
C ASP A 108 18.69 -3.99 -8.33
N TYR A 109 18.59 -4.67 -7.20
CA TYR A 109 18.58 -4.14 -5.85
C TYR A 109 19.43 -5.00 -4.91
N PHE A 110 19.78 -4.44 -3.78
CA PHE A 110 20.27 -5.16 -2.61
C PHE A 110 19.47 -4.76 -1.37
N LEU A 111 19.60 -5.53 -0.29
CA LEU A 111 19.00 -5.19 0.99
C LEU A 111 20.09 -4.83 1.99
N THR A 112 19.78 -3.95 2.95
CA THR A 112 20.68 -3.59 4.05
C THR A 112 19.92 -3.34 5.33
N ASP A 113 20.58 -3.51 6.46
CA ASP A 113 20.09 -3.09 7.76
C ASP A 113 21.26 -2.63 8.65
N VAL A 114 20.93 -1.95 9.75
CA VAL A 114 21.88 -1.56 10.79
C VAL A 114 21.35 -1.94 12.16
N ALA A 115 22.22 -2.44 13.01
CA ALA A 115 21.92 -2.71 14.41
C ALA A 115 22.91 -2.00 15.34
N LEU A 116 22.44 -1.60 16.51
CA LEU A 116 23.27 -1.20 17.64
C LEU A 116 23.25 -2.34 18.66
N SER A 117 24.42 -2.71 19.20
CA SER A 117 24.56 -3.82 20.16
C SER A 117 25.47 -3.43 21.33
N ASP A 118 24.99 -3.68 22.56
CA ASP A 118 25.76 -3.47 23.79
C ASP A 118 25.25 -4.49 24.86
N GLU A 119 26.15 -5.12 25.57
CA GLU A 119 25.81 -6.05 26.67
C GLU A 119 25.02 -5.38 27.81
N LYS A 120 25.21 -4.07 28.00
CA LYS A 120 24.45 -3.26 28.98
C LYS A 120 23.06 -2.89 28.49
N GLY A 121 22.76 -3.16 27.22
CA GLY A 121 21.52 -2.81 26.54
C GLY A 121 21.62 -1.49 25.77
N VAL A 122 20.81 -1.43 24.71
CA VAL A 122 20.62 -0.27 23.83
C VAL A 122 19.16 0.16 23.89
N GLU A 123 18.92 1.45 23.86
CA GLU A 123 17.59 2.05 23.73
C GLU A 123 17.62 3.12 22.65
N THR A 124 16.81 2.97 21.60
CA THR A 124 16.71 3.97 20.54
C THR A 124 15.31 3.99 19.91
N ASN A 125 14.89 5.15 19.45
CA ASN A 125 13.69 5.32 18.64
C ASN A 125 14.02 5.74 17.19
N TYR A 126 15.30 5.68 16.79
CA TYR A 126 15.72 6.16 15.48
C TYR A 126 16.99 5.47 15.01
N LEU A 127 16.95 4.86 13.81
CA LEU A 127 18.13 4.29 13.14
C LEU A 127 18.09 4.66 11.65
N ARG A 128 19.24 4.78 11.02
CA ARG A 128 19.41 5.12 9.61
C ARG A 128 20.24 4.06 8.89
N PRO A 129 19.66 3.02 8.34
CA PRO A 129 20.41 2.04 7.55
C PRO A 129 21.05 2.61 6.29
N ILE A 130 20.50 3.71 5.75
CA ILE A 130 21.06 4.45 4.61
C ILE A 130 21.06 5.94 4.96
N SER A 131 22.22 6.58 4.91
CA SER A 131 22.39 8.03 5.11
C SER A 131 23.61 8.51 4.33
N THR A 132 23.40 9.44 3.40
CA THR A 132 24.52 10.07 2.68
C THR A 132 25.27 11.07 3.57
N GLU A 133 26.56 11.24 3.30
CA GLU A 133 27.38 12.27 3.97
C GLU A 133 26.97 13.69 3.54
N PRO A 134 27.28 14.74 4.35
CA PRO A 134 26.81 16.11 4.09
C PRO A 134 27.31 16.74 2.77
N ASP A 135 28.41 16.26 2.21
CA ASP A 135 28.99 16.74 0.95
C ASP A 135 28.65 15.87 -0.26
N THR A 136 27.66 15.00 -0.11
CA THR A 136 27.15 14.15 -1.20
C THR A 136 26.59 15.00 -2.33
N ARG A 137 26.95 14.62 -3.56
CA ARG A 137 26.43 15.22 -4.78
C ARG A 137 26.24 14.11 -5.83
N CYS A 138 25.00 13.75 -6.09
CA CYS A 138 24.69 12.65 -6.99
C CYS A 138 23.85 13.12 -8.19
N ASP A 139 24.43 12.96 -9.41
CA ASP A 139 23.79 13.23 -10.71
C ASP A 139 23.62 11.93 -11.49
N ILE A 140 22.97 10.94 -10.88
CA ILE A 140 22.80 9.61 -11.49
C ILE A 140 21.78 9.59 -12.62
N LEU A 141 20.81 10.50 -12.60
CA LEU A 141 19.69 10.53 -13.56
C LEU A 141 20.02 11.32 -14.82
N GLY A 142 21.00 12.23 -14.77
CA GLY A 142 21.36 13.12 -15.86
C GLY A 142 20.30 14.19 -16.14
N LYS A 143 20.38 14.79 -17.34
CA LYS A 143 19.45 15.85 -17.76
C LYS A 143 18.06 15.31 -18.05
N GLY A 144 17.02 16.14 -17.86
CA GLY A 144 15.63 15.84 -18.17
C GLY A 144 14.69 16.17 -17.02
N ASP A 145 13.47 15.65 -17.08
CA ASP A 145 12.44 15.83 -16.06
C ASP A 145 12.71 14.88 -14.85
N ASN A 146 13.57 15.36 -13.94
CA ASN A 146 13.96 14.64 -12.74
C ASN A 146 12.98 14.88 -11.60
N ARG A 147 12.43 13.80 -11.04
CA ARG A 147 11.34 13.81 -10.07
C ARG A 147 11.62 12.98 -8.84
N VAL A 148 10.89 13.30 -7.78
CA VAL A 148 10.88 12.53 -6.54
C VAL A 148 9.44 12.14 -6.19
N LEU A 149 9.23 10.87 -5.85
CA LEU A 149 7.95 10.33 -5.42
C LEU A 149 7.78 10.49 -3.91
N ILE A 150 6.64 11.05 -3.49
CA ILE A 150 6.23 11.19 -2.10
C ILE A 150 5.02 10.28 -1.87
N VAL A 151 5.19 9.30 -0.99
CA VAL A 151 4.16 8.32 -0.61
C VAL A 151 3.62 8.69 0.77
N PRO A 152 2.29 8.79 0.96
CA PRO A 152 1.70 9.06 2.26
C PRO A 152 1.75 7.81 3.16
N PHE A 153 1.74 8.00 4.48
CA PHE A 153 1.73 6.91 5.46
C PHE A 153 0.40 6.14 5.47
N ASP A 154 -0.71 6.85 5.36
CA ASP A 154 -2.07 6.30 5.29
C ASP A 154 -2.86 6.92 4.13
N ASN A 155 -4.13 6.57 3.98
CA ASN A 155 -5.01 7.09 2.92
C ASN A 155 -6.12 8.01 3.45
N ASP A 156 -5.96 8.59 4.64
CA ASP A 156 -6.98 9.43 5.26
C ASP A 156 -6.81 10.93 4.96
N LYS A 157 -7.84 11.74 5.30
CA LYS A 157 -7.87 13.20 5.09
C LYS A 157 -7.58 13.64 3.66
N TRP A 158 -7.99 12.83 2.67
CA TRP A 158 -7.76 13.09 1.24
C TRP A 158 -6.29 13.41 0.92
N VAL A 159 -5.36 12.75 1.61
CA VAL A 159 -3.94 12.82 1.26
C VAL A 159 -3.71 12.36 -0.18
N ARG A 160 -2.65 12.88 -0.78
CA ARG A 160 -2.29 12.56 -2.16
C ARG A 160 -0.87 12.02 -2.22
N TYR A 161 -0.68 11.07 -3.10
CA TYR A 161 0.66 10.80 -3.61
C TYR A 161 1.11 12.00 -4.43
N ARG A 162 2.41 12.28 -4.43
CA ARG A 162 2.96 13.40 -5.19
C ARG A 162 4.21 12.96 -5.94
N SER A 163 4.38 13.49 -7.16
CA SER A 163 5.62 13.43 -7.88
C SER A 163 6.04 14.86 -8.18
N SER A 164 6.95 15.38 -7.40
CA SER A 164 7.45 16.76 -7.58
C SER A 164 8.80 16.77 -8.29
N ASP A 165 9.14 17.93 -8.85
CA ASP A 165 10.49 18.17 -9.35
C ASP A 165 11.51 17.84 -8.26
N LEU A 166 12.63 17.26 -8.67
CA LEU A 166 13.76 17.01 -7.75
C LEU A 166 14.44 18.34 -7.40
N ARG A 167 13.86 19.02 -6.40
CA ARG A 167 14.31 20.33 -5.88
C ARG A 167 13.84 20.50 -4.43
N GLY A 168 14.71 21.02 -3.57
CA GLY A 168 14.42 21.19 -2.15
C GLY A 168 14.35 19.87 -1.38
N GLY A 169 13.70 19.90 -0.21
CA GLY A 169 13.57 18.75 0.67
C GLY A 169 12.19 18.15 0.66
N VAL A 170 12.11 16.82 0.63
CA VAL A 170 10.86 16.06 0.75
C VAL A 170 11.01 14.91 1.76
N ASN A 171 9.89 14.49 2.34
CA ASN A 171 9.80 13.31 3.19
C ASN A 171 8.68 12.41 2.67
N SER A 172 9.02 11.14 2.41
CA SER A 172 8.11 10.07 1.99
C SER A 172 8.02 9.03 3.10
N PHE A 173 6.93 8.26 3.16
CA PHE A 173 6.79 7.18 4.13
C PHE A 173 6.93 5.83 3.48
N GLU A 174 7.65 4.92 4.13
CA GLU A 174 7.91 3.52 3.79
C GLU A 174 8.73 3.33 2.50
N VAL A 175 8.49 4.10 1.44
CA VAL A 175 9.16 4.01 0.15
C VAL A 175 9.20 5.35 -0.57
N SER A 176 10.21 5.53 -1.42
CA SER A 176 10.29 6.62 -2.40
C SER A 176 10.99 6.16 -3.67
N ALA A 177 10.81 6.91 -4.74
CA ALA A 177 11.59 6.80 -5.96
C ALA A 177 12.13 8.16 -6.37
N VAL A 178 13.37 8.21 -6.84
CA VAL A 178 13.95 9.38 -7.53
C VAL A 178 14.22 8.95 -8.95
N TYR A 179 13.59 9.62 -9.92
CA TYR A 179 13.57 9.14 -11.29
C TYR A 179 13.54 10.26 -12.32
N ASN A 180 13.93 9.93 -13.53
CA ASN A 180 13.78 10.79 -14.70
C ASN A 180 12.56 10.33 -15.52
N ALA A 181 11.56 11.18 -15.68
CA ALA A 181 10.31 10.82 -16.36
C ALA A 181 10.48 10.62 -17.89
N ASP A 182 11.49 11.27 -18.49
CA ASP A 182 11.78 11.14 -19.94
C ASP A 182 12.40 9.77 -20.25
N THR A 183 13.44 9.39 -19.49
CA THR A 183 14.21 8.14 -19.71
C THR A 183 13.63 6.96 -18.94
N ARG A 184 12.84 7.20 -17.88
CA ARG A 184 12.32 6.23 -16.91
C ARG A 184 13.37 5.66 -15.95
N ARG A 185 14.64 6.00 -16.06
CA ARG A 185 15.65 5.55 -15.11
C ARG A 185 15.38 6.11 -13.72
N GLY A 186 15.67 5.30 -12.70
CA GLY A 186 15.45 5.75 -11.34
C GLY A 186 16.04 4.85 -10.27
N ILE A 187 16.03 5.41 -9.06
CA ILE A 187 16.38 4.73 -7.82
C ILE A 187 15.09 4.51 -7.06
N VAL A 188 14.94 3.31 -6.50
CA VAL A 188 13.85 3.00 -5.54
C VAL A 188 14.49 2.62 -4.21
N ILE A 189 13.99 3.23 -3.14
CA ILE A 189 14.47 3.02 -1.78
C ILE A 189 13.28 2.91 -0.83
N GLY A 190 13.26 1.89 0.05
CA GLY A 190 12.16 1.70 0.99
C GLY A 190 12.41 0.63 2.04
N SER A 191 11.58 0.58 3.07
CA SER A 191 11.57 -0.47 4.08
C SER A 191 10.79 -1.68 3.57
N VAL A 192 11.32 -2.89 3.77
CA VAL A 192 10.61 -4.14 3.41
C VAL A 192 10.10 -4.91 4.64
N GLU A 193 10.39 -4.43 5.84
CA GLU A 193 9.89 -4.95 7.11
C GLU A 193 9.04 -3.89 7.83
N HIS A 194 7.86 -4.26 8.33
CA HIS A 194 6.87 -3.34 8.90
C HIS A 194 6.28 -3.87 10.22
N ASP A 195 7.06 -4.61 10.98
CA ASP A 195 6.65 -5.24 12.24
C ASP A 195 6.87 -4.36 13.47
N THR A 196 7.91 -3.54 13.48
CA THR A 196 8.36 -2.76 14.63
C THR A 196 8.37 -1.27 14.38
N TRP A 197 8.78 -0.85 13.18
CA TRP A 197 9.08 0.53 12.87
C TRP A 197 8.11 1.13 11.84
N LYS A 198 7.83 2.42 11.99
CA LYS A 198 7.39 3.29 10.91
C LYS A 198 8.63 3.84 10.24
N SER A 199 8.74 3.75 8.93
CA SER A 199 9.93 4.19 8.20
C SER A 199 9.66 5.44 7.36
N GLY A 200 10.70 6.22 7.13
CA GLY A 200 10.64 7.40 6.27
C GLY A 200 11.84 7.48 5.34
N VAL A 201 11.63 8.12 4.20
CA VAL A 201 12.68 8.43 3.21
C VAL A 201 12.76 9.95 3.05
N ARG A 202 13.91 10.53 3.40
CA ARG A 202 14.17 11.95 3.22
C ARG A 202 15.12 12.16 2.05
N ILE A 203 14.74 13.05 1.15
CA ILE A 203 15.52 13.39 -0.04
C ILE A 203 15.64 14.91 -0.10
N GLU A 204 16.86 15.42 -0.30
CA GLU A 204 17.12 16.85 -0.47
C GLU A 204 17.90 17.07 -1.76
N SER A 205 17.65 18.22 -2.38
CA SER A 205 18.28 18.63 -3.63
C SER A 205 18.54 20.13 -3.55
N ASP A 206 19.80 20.51 -3.43
CA ASP A 206 20.24 21.92 -3.39
C ASP A 206 20.32 22.54 -4.80
N GLU A 207 20.53 21.69 -5.80
CA GLU A 207 20.51 22.08 -7.22
C GLU A 207 19.51 21.19 -7.99
N PRO A 208 18.71 21.73 -8.89
CA PRO A 208 17.72 20.96 -9.64
C PRO A 208 18.30 19.71 -10.29
N GLY A 209 17.73 18.54 -9.98
CA GLY A 209 18.16 17.25 -10.51
C GLY A 209 19.37 16.60 -9.83
N ILE A 210 19.97 17.27 -8.82
CA ILE A 210 21.12 16.75 -8.07
C ILE A 210 20.66 16.36 -6.67
N ILE A 211 20.88 15.12 -6.27
CA ILE A 211 20.60 14.68 -4.90
C ILE A 211 21.76 15.11 -4.01
N SER A 212 21.49 15.98 -3.03
CA SER A 212 22.45 16.41 -2.00
C SER A 212 22.31 15.62 -0.69
N ARG A 213 21.13 14.99 -0.44
CA ARG A 213 20.89 14.09 0.68
C ARG A 213 19.91 13.00 0.30
N LEU A 214 20.25 11.78 0.67
CA LEU A 214 19.35 10.62 0.66
C LEU A 214 19.47 9.93 2.01
N GLU A 215 18.34 9.78 2.69
CA GLU A 215 18.26 9.12 3.98
C GLU A 215 17.04 8.21 4.03
N LEU A 216 17.24 6.93 4.38
CA LEU A 216 16.15 6.09 4.86
C LEU A 216 16.37 5.90 6.37
N TYR A 217 15.31 6.14 7.13
CA TYR A 217 15.32 6.03 8.57
C TYR A 217 14.12 5.25 9.08
N THR A 218 14.30 4.56 10.21
CA THR A 218 13.25 3.96 11.01
C THR A 218 12.99 4.84 12.22
N GLY A 219 11.76 4.88 12.70
CA GLY A 219 11.34 5.77 13.78
C GLY A 219 10.62 7.02 13.28
N ALA A 220 9.94 6.93 12.13
CA ALA A 220 9.11 8.03 11.64
C ALA A 220 7.91 8.27 12.58
N SER A 221 7.64 9.54 12.91
CA SER A 221 6.51 9.96 13.73
C SER A 221 6.17 11.42 13.44
N GLY A 222 4.98 11.85 13.85
CA GLY A 222 4.51 13.22 13.70
C GLY A 222 3.21 13.31 12.89
N GLU A 223 2.92 14.50 12.35
CA GLU A 223 1.65 14.75 11.64
C GLU A 223 1.39 13.77 10.48
N GLY A 224 2.42 13.45 9.71
CA GLY A 224 2.31 12.56 8.55
C GLY A 224 1.95 11.12 8.91
N THR A 225 2.35 10.65 10.09
CA THR A 225 2.00 9.33 10.65
C THR A 225 0.82 9.38 11.64
N ARG A 226 0.23 10.55 11.84
CA ARG A 226 -0.85 10.83 12.81
C ARG A 226 -0.43 10.71 14.28
N ASP A 227 0.87 10.68 14.57
CA ASP A 227 1.40 10.57 15.93
C ASP A 227 1.54 11.93 16.61
N VAL A 228 1.18 11.97 17.89
CA VAL A 228 1.40 13.11 18.79
C VAL A 228 2.72 12.98 19.54
N LEU A 229 3.13 11.73 19.80
CA LEU A 229 4.39 11.39 20.44
C LEU A 229 5.48 11.08 19.42
N PRO A 230 6.76 11.22 19.81
CA PRO A 230 7.85 10.58 19.08
C PRO A 230 7.62 9.08 18.99
N HIS A 231 8.23 8.45 17.97
CA HIS A 231 8.22 6.98 17.85
C HIS A 231 8.69 6.32 19.16
N GLY A 232 8.04 5.22 19.54
CA GLY A 232 8.40 4.45 20.72
C GLY A 232 9.86 3.97 20.68
N LYS A 233 10.48 3.93 21.84
CA LYS A 233 11.88 3.48 21.97
C LYS A 233 11.95 1.96 22.05
N VAL A 234 12.68 1.38 21.12
CA VAL A 234 12.99 -0.05 21.13
C VAL A 234 14.20 -0.29 22.01
N LYS A 235 14.10 -1.27 22.91
CA LYS A 235 15.12 -1.63 23.92
C LYS A 235 15.52 -3.09 23.78
N GLY A 236 16.80 -3.37 23.96
CA GLY A 236 17.34 -4.73 23.95
C GLY A 236 18.86 -4.73 24.00
N LYS A 237 19.48 -5.91 24.10
CA LYS A 237 20.94 -6.03 23.91
C LYS A 237 21.36 -5.65 22.49
N THR A 238 20.48 -5.91 21.52
CA THR A 238 20.65 -5.52 20.14
C THR A 238 19.33 -4.91 19.64
N VAL A 239 19.39 -3.72 19.07
CA VAL A 239 18.26 -3.04 18.41
C VAL A 239 18.62 -2.84 16.94
N ARG A 240 17.76 -3.37 16.05
CA ARG A 240 17.95 -3.38 14.60
C ARG A 240 16.92 -2.50 13.91
N SER A 241 17.34 -1.81 12.85
CA SER A 241 16.43 -1.13 11.92
C SER A 241 15.58 -2.14 11.14
N SER A 242 14.53 -1.67 10.47
CA SER A 242 13.91 -2.46 9.40
C SER A 242 14.96 -2.81 8.33
N LYS A 243 14.77 -3.95 7.66
CA LYS A 243 15.53 -4.29 6.46
C LYS A 243 15.11 -3.37 5.33
N THR A 244 16.07 -2.82 4.62
CA THR A 244 15.90 -1.74 3.64
C THR A 244 16.27 -2.22 2.25
N PHE A 245 15.45 -1.86 1.29
CA PHE A 245 15.65 -2.07 -0.15
C PHE A 245 16.31 -0.83 -0.76
N PHE A 246 17.34 -1.04 -1.55
CA PHE A 246 17.97 -0.02 -2.40
C PHE A 246 18.19 -0.60 -3.79
N GLY A 247 17.59 0.00 -4.82
CA GLY A 247 17.71 -0.49 -6.19
C GLY A 247 17.88 0.64 -7.22
N TYR A 248 18.56 0.32 -8.34
CA TYR A 248 18.70 1.18 -9.50
C TYR A 248 18.14 0.48 -10.74
N PHE A 249 17.26 1.16 -11.47
CA PHE A 249 16.46 0.57 -12.53
C PHE A 249 16.47 1.40 -13.80
N GLU A 250 16.47 0.74 -14.96
CA GLU A 250 16.26 1.39 -16.27
C GLU A 250 14.82 1.88 -16.45
N ASP A 251 13.85 1.28 -15.72
CA ASP A 251 12.48 1.77 -15.56
C ASP A 251 12.11 1.75 -14.06
N TRP A 252 11.99 2.92 -13.44
CA TRP A 252 11.65 3.05 -12.01
C TRP A 252 10.31 2.39 -11.65
N ARG A 253 9.40 2.24 -12.62
CA ARG A 253 8.11 1.59 -12.40
C ARG A 253 8.30 0.10 -12.16
N ASP A 254 9.22 -0.54 -12.88
CA ASP A 254 9.62 -1.94 -12.62
C ASP A 254 10.29 -2.03 -11.24
N GLY A 255 11.05 -1.01 -10.86
CA GLY A 255 11.64 -0.89 -9.51
C GLY A 255 10.63 -0.83 -8.39
N MET A 256 9.53 -0.07 -8.53
CA MET A 256 8.46 -0.02 -7.55
C MET A 256 7.73 -1.37 -7.45
N GLU A 257 7.52 -2.06 -8.55
CA GLU A 257 6.94 -3.41 -8.54
C GLU A 257 7.90 -4.44 -7.91
N GLU A 258 9.22 -4.33 -8.14
CA GLU A 258 10.22 -5.17 -7.46
C GLU A 258 10.25 -4.90 -5.95
N PHE A 259 10.14 -3.63 -5.52
CA PHE A 259 9.99 -3.28 -4.12
C PHE A 259 8.73 -3.94 -3.51
N GLY A 260 7.59 -3.87 -4.20
CA GLY A 260 6.37 -4.55 -3.77
C GLY A 260 6.56 -6.06 -3.65
N ARG A 261 7.21 -6.70 -4.63
CA ARG A 261 7.55 -8.15 -4.58
C ARG A 261 8.51 -8.48 -3.43
N ALA A 262 9.47 -7.59 -3.13
CA ALA A 262 10.37 -7.74 -2.00
C ALA A 262 9.61 -7.70 -0.65
N CYS A 263 8.67 -6.77 -0.49
CA CYS A 263 7.77 -6.74 0.68
C CYS A 263 6.93 -8.02 0.77
N ALA A 264 6.36 -8.49 -0.35
CA ALA A 264 5.56 -9.71 -0.43
C ALA A 264 6.37 -10.99 -0.13
N THR A 265 7.69 -10.97 -0.32
CA THR A 265 8.58 -12.07 0.08
C THR A 265 8.59 -12.24 1.61
N ILE A 266 8.55 -11.15 2.37
CA ILE A 266 8.51 -11.17 3.84
C ILE A 266 7.08 -11.37 4.35
N ALA A 267 6.13 -10.64 3.78
CA ALA A 267 4.72 -10.61 4.17
C ALA A 267 3.82 -10.85 2.94
N PRO A 268 3.57 -12.11 2.56
CA PRO A 268 2.79 -12.44 1.36
C PRO A 268 1.36 -11.90 1.43
N PRO A 269 0.79 -11.47 0.28
CA PRO A 269 -0.62 -11.10 0.20
C PRO A 269 -1.52 -12.24 0.65
N LEU A 270 -2.64 -11.93 1.30
CA LEU A 270 -3.64 -12.94 1.64
C LEU A 270 -4.21 -13.55 0.35
N PRO A 271 -4.20 -14.90 0.20
CA PRO A 271 -4.73 -15.54 -0.98
C PRO A 271 -6.24 -15.45 -1.05
N TRP A 272 -6.79 -15.17 -2.25
CA TRP A 272 -8.22 -15.17 -2.52
C TRP A 272 -8.53 -15.87 -3.83
N ASN A 273 -9.37 -16.91 -3.80
CA ASN A 273 -9.60 -17.80 -4.94
C ASN A 273 -10.95 -17.58 -5.63
N LEU A 274 -11.81 -16.71 -5.11
CA LEU A 274 -13.16 -16.52 -5.63
C LEU A 274 -13.24 -15.43 -6.72
N GLY A 275 -12.10 -14.88 -7.13
CA GLY A 275 -12.01 -13.81 -8.12
C GLY A 275 -12.15 -12.42 -7.53
N THR A 276 -11.93 -11.40 -8.36
CA THR A 276 -12.05 -10.00 -7.97
C THR A 276 -13.47 -9.71 -7.50
N PRO A 277 -13.68 -9.09 -6.32
CA PRO A 277 -15.02 -8.73 -5.85
C PRO A 277 -15.73 -7.74 -6.76
N PHE A 278 -16.97 -8.06 -7.08
CA PHE A 278 -17.99 -7.22 -7.68
C PHE A 278 -19.11 -7.04 -6.66
N GLY A 279 -19.68 -5.84 -6.53
CA GLY A 279 -20.73 -5.68 -5.56
C GLY A 279 -21.22 -4.26 -5.33
N TRP A 280 -21.67 -4.03 -4.12
CA TRP A 280 -22.26 -2.79 -3.65
C TRP A 280 -21.79 -2.45 -2.23
N ASN A 281 -21.65 -1.15 -1.95
CA ASN A 281 -21.42 -0.61 -0.62
C ASN A 281 -22.41 0.52 -0.33
N SER A 282 -23.01 0.54 0.85
CA SER A 282 -24.11 1.43 1.19
C SER A 282 -23.71 2.86 1.54
N TRP A 283 -22.41 3.15 1.77
CA TRP A 283 -22.00 4.40 2.44
C TRP A 283 -22.39 5.66 1.67
N ALA A 284 -21.94 5.81 0.45
CA ALA A 284 -21.96 7.09 -0.24
C ALA A 284 -23.35 7.72 -0.46
N LYS A 285 -24.39 6.92 -0.58
CA LYS A 285 -25.76 7.42 -0.81
C LYS A 285 -26.70 7.19 0.36
N MET A 286 -26.43 6.22 1.21
CA MET A 286 -27.33 5.90 2.31
C MET A 286 -26.82 6.34 3.67
N GLU A 287 -25.51 6.24 3.92
CA GLU A 287 -24.91 6.58 5.22
C GLU A 287 -25.70 5.96 6.40
N PHE A 288 -26.05 6.75 7.40
CA PHE A 288 -26.90 6.35 8.53
C PHE A 288 -28.41 6.28 8.20
N ARG A 289 -28.84 6.55 6.94
CA ARG A 289 -30.21 6.36 6.44
C ARG A 289 -30.45 4.99 5.85
N LEU A 290 -29.43 4.10 5.96
CA LEU A 290 -29.57 2.69 5.58
C LEU A 290 -30.68 2.04 6.41
N SER A 291 -31.54 1.24 5.76
CA SER A 291 -32.57 0.44 6.43
C SER A 291 -32.57 -1.00 5.92
N TYR A 292 -33.14 -1.89 6.69
CA TYR A 292 -33.30 -3.30 6.35
C TYR A 292 -33.96 -3.48 4.98
N GLU A 293 -35.11 -2.81 4.75
CA GLU A 293 -35.88 -2.90 3.51
C GLU A 293 -35.06 -2.44 2.30
N LYS A 294 -34.31 -1.35 2.43
CA LYS A 294 -33.47 -0.85 1.34
C LYS A 294 -32.39 -1.86 0.93
N VAL A 295 -31.79 -2.56 1.88
CA VAL A 295 -30.76 -3.57 1.57
C VAL A 295 -31.35 -4.74 0.79
N LEU A 296 -32.55 -5.23 1.19
CA LEU A 296 -33.25 -6.28 0.47
C LEU A 296 -33.54 -5.85 -0.98
N GLU A 297 -34.08 -4.64 -1.16
CA GLU A 297 -34.42 -4.11 -2.50
C GLU A 297 -33.19 -3.88 -3.38
N VAL A 298 -32.06 -3.45 -2.83
CA VAL A 298 -30.80 -3.36 -3.57
C VAL A 298 -30.31 -4.74 -3.97
N SER A 299 -30.36 -5.73 -3.08
CA SER A 299 -30.05 -7.12 -3.40
C SER A 299 -30.89 -7.64 -4.57
N ASP A 300 -32.21 -7.40 -4.54
CA ASP A 300 -33.15 -7.78 -5.62
C ASP A 300 -32.82 -7.05 -6.93
N PHE A 301 -32.55 -5.74 -6.88
CA PHE A 301 -32.16 -4.96 -8.05
C PHE A 301 -30.90 -5.52 -8.72
N PHE A 302 -29.87 -5.87 -7.94
CA PHE A 302 -28.65 -6.51 -8.44
C PHE A 302 -28.96 -7.85 -9.11
N LYS A 303 -29.77 -8.69 -8.47
CA LYS A 303 -30.19 -9.99 -9.02
C LYS A 303 -30.90 -9.86 -10.35
N GLU A 304 -31.91 -8.97 -10.41
CA GLU A 304 -32.79 -8.81 -11.56
C GLU A 304 -32.13 -8.11 -12.75
N ASN A 305 -31.25 -7.11 -12.48
CA ASN A 305 -30.81 -6.18 -13.51
C ASN A 305 -29.31 -6.25 -13.85
N LEU A 306 -28.45 -6.66 -12.93
CA LEU A 306 -27.00 -6.54 -13.10
C LEU A 306 -26.30 -7.90 -13.14
N GLN A 307 -26.55 -8.75 -12.18
CA GLN A 307 -25.85 -10.00 -11.95
C GLN A 307 -25.96 -10.97 -13.14
N ASN A 308 -27.12 -11.09 -13.74
CA ASN A 308 -27.35 -11.92 -14.94
C ASN A 308 -26.87 -11.24 -16.23
N ASN A 309 -26.34 -10.01 -16.15
CA ASN A 309 -25.88 -9.17 -17.27
C ASN A 309 -24.42 -8.76 -17.10
N ASN A 310 -23.53 -9.72 -16.80
CA ASN A 310 -22.09 -9.58 -16.65
C ASN A 310 -21.56 -8.82 -15.42
N PHE A 311 -22.40 -8.24 -14.55
CA PHE A 311 -21.92 -7.64 -13.29
C PHE A 311 -21.78 -8.71 -12.21
N GLU A 312 -20.80 -9.56 -12.35
CA GLU A 312 -20.46 -10.66 -11.44
C GLU A 312 -19.03 -11.15 -11.72
N ASN A 313 -18.44 -11.87 -10.78
CA ASN A 313 -17.23 -12.62 -11.04
C ASN A 313 -17.35 -14.03 -10.45
N ASN A 314 -17.17 -15.07 -11.29
CA ASN A 314 -17.37 -16.46 -10.92
C ASN A 314 -18.75 -16.76 -10.29
N GLY A 315 -19.80 -16.04 -10.73
CA GLY A 315 -21.14 -16.13 -10.19
C GLY A 315 -21.34 -15.43 -8.84
N ILE A 316 -20.35 -14.62 -8.37
CA ILE A 316 -20.39 -14.00 -7.05
C ILE A 316 -20.56 -12.48 -7.18
N VAL A 317 -21.44 -11.95 -6.34
CA VAL A 317 -21.64 -10.52 -6.09
C VAL A 317 -21.73 -10.30 -4.58
N TYR A 318 -21.12 -9.22 -4.09
CA TYR A 318 -21.15 -8.85 -2.68
C TYR A 318 -22.12 -7.70 -2.43
N ILE A 319 -22.99 -7.83 -1.44
CA ILE A 319 -23.89 -6.77 -0.96
C ILE A 319 -23.37 -6.31 0.41
N GLY A 320 -22.63 -5.20 0.41
CA GLY A 320 -21.91 -4.70 1.58
C GLY A 320 -22.65 -3.58 2.29
N MET A 321 -22.96 -3.76 3.57
CA MET A 321 -23.48 -2.70 4.44
C MET A 321 -22.31 -2.00 5.13
N ASP A 322 -22.29 -0.69 5.06
CA ASP A 322 -21.36 0.18 5.81
C ASP A 322 -21.92 0.55 7.21
N ALA A 323 -21.32 1.47 7.92
CA ALA A 323 -21.59 1.83 9.33
C ALA A 323 -23.10 1.97 9.72
N GLY A 324 -23.99 2.27 8.79
CA GLY A 324 -25.44 2.39 9.00
C GLY A 324 -26.14 1.11 9.49
N TRP A 325 -25.51 -0.06 9.37
CA TRP A 325 -26.07 -1.36 9.78
C TRP A 325 -26.33 -1.46 11.28
N ALA A 326 -25.64 -0.70 12.11
CA ALA A 326 -25.69 -0.81 13.58
C ALA A 326 -27.07 -0.55 14.21
N LYS A 327 -28.03 -0.05 13.43
CA LYS A 327 -29.42 0.17 13.85
C LYS A 327 -30.32 -1.07 13.69
N MET A 328 -29.83 -2.12 13.02
CA MET A 328 -30.59 -3.32 12.69
C MET A 328 -30.44 -4.38 13.78
N SER A 329 -31.52 -5.13 14.03
CA SER A 329 -31.48 -6.28 14.96
C SER A 329 -30.74 -7.47 14.33
N ASP A 330 -30.34 -8.45 15.18
CA ASP A 330 -29.72 -9.69 14.71
C ASP A 330 -30.63 -10.48 13.76
N GLU A 331 -31.95 -10.44 13.98
CA GLU A 331 -32.93 -11.08 13.11
C GLU A 331 -32.95 -10.45 11.73
N GLN A 332 -32.95 -9.11 11.64
CA GLN A 332 -32.88 -8.37 10.39
C GLN A 332 -31.56 -8.64 9.65
N LEU A 333 -30.43 -8.60 10.38
CA LEU A 333 -29.10 -8.89 9.82
C LEU A 333 -29.01 -10.32 9.28
N ALA A 334 -29.52 -11.32 10.01
CA ALA A 334 -29.57 -12.71 9.56
C ALA A 334 -30.47 -12.89 8.33
N ASP A 335 -31.59 -12.16 8.29
CA ASP A 335 -32.49 -12.21 7.14
C ASP A 335 -31.88 -11.61 5.89
N ILE A 336 -31.19 -10.47 5.99
CA ILE A 336 -30.40 -9.90 4.89
C ILE A 336 -29.40 -10.91 4.32
N ALA A 337 -28.65 -11.59 5.19
CA ALA A 337 -27.65 -12.58 4.75
C ALA A 337 -28.33 -13.78 4.04
N ARG A 338 -29.47 -14.26 4.54
CA ARG A 338 -30.26 -15.32 3.89
C ARG A 338 -30.81 -14.87 2.53
N HIS A 339 -31.33 -13.63 2.45
CA HIS A 339 -31.85 -13.04 1.23
C HIS A 339 -30.78 -12.90 0.14
N CYS A 340 -29.62 -12.34 0.50
CA CYS A 340 -28.45 -12.27 -0.38
C CYS A 340 -28.05 -13.67 -0.89
N LYS A 341 -27.98 -14.66 0.00
CA LYS A 341 -27.68 -16.05 -0.37
C LYS A 341 -28.70 -16.64 -1.33
N ALA A 342 -30.00 -16.39 -1.12
CA ALA A 342 -31.07 -16.82 -2.03
C ALA A 342 -30.94 -16.19 -3.43
N ASN A 343 -30.42 -14.95 -3.51
CA ASN A 343 -30.10 -14.25 -4.75
C ASN A 343 -28.77 -14.69 -5.39
N GLY A 344 -28.02 -15.64 -4.76
CA GLY A 344 -26.69 -16.05 -5.21
C GLY A 344 -25.60 -15.02 -4.90
N GLN A 345 -25.81 -14.22 -3.87
CA GLN A 345 -24.90 -13.15 -3.43
C GLN A 345 -24.28 -13.49 -2.07
N LYS A 346 -23.22 -12.76 -1.71
CA LYS A 346 -22.58 -12.80 -0.40
C LYS A 346 -22.84 -11.49 0.35
N ALA A 347 -23.26 -11.61 1.61
CA ALA A 347 -23.50 -10.46 2.46
C ALA A 347 -22.18 -9.93 3.05
N GLY A 348 -22.04 -8.61 3.07
CA GLY A 348 -20.92 -7.88 3.64
C GLY A 348 -21.33 -6.93 4.76
N ILE A 349 -20.41 -6.66 5.68
CA ILE A 349 -20.65 -5.81 6.85
C ILE A 349 -19.40 -4.97 7.18
N TYR A 350 -19.54 -3.97 8.07
CA TYR A 350 -18.52 -2.99 8.42
C TYR A 350 -18.15 -3.06 9.90
N PHE A 351 -16.87 -2.80 10.23
CA PHE A 351 -16.36 -2.78 11.59
C PHE A 351 -15.16 -1.84 11.77
N THR A 352 -15.07 -1.19 12.94
CA THR A 352 -13.93 -0.34 13.36
C THR A 352 -13.28 -0.92 14.61
N PRO A 353 -12.25 -1.78 14.48
CA PRO A 353 -11.72 -2.55 15.60
C PRO A 353 -11.01 -1.71 16.67
N PHE A 354 -10.30 -0.64 16.27
CA PHE A 354 -9.38 0.11 17.13
C PHE A 354 -9.83 1.55 17.42
N SER A 355 -11.11 1.86 17.23
CA SER A 355 -11.65 3.20 17.50
C SER A 355 -12.91 3.15 18.34
N ASP A 356 -13.04 4.12 19.24
CA ASP A 356 -14.27 4.40 19.99
C ASP A 356 -14.90 5.72 19.50
N TRP A 357 -16.15 5.62 19.06
CA TRP A 357 -16.96 6.73 18.57
C TRP A 357 -17.90 7.29 19.62
N GLY A 358 -18.21 6.49 20.65
CA GLY A 358 -19.08 6.88 21.76
C GLY A 358 -18.45 7.93 22.67
N LYS A 359 -17.14 7.85 22.83
CA LYS A 359 -16.32 8.77 23.65
C LYS A 359 -16.79 8.89 25.10
N ASP A 360 -17.47 7.87 25.60
CA ASP A 360 -17.82 7.78 27.01
C ASP A 360 -16.78 6.91 27.73
N PRO A 361 -15.87 7.51 28.51
CA PRO A 361 -14.80 6.77 29.18
C PRO A 361 -15.33 5.78 30.22
N GLU A 362 -16.53 5.98 30.71
CA GLU A 362 -17.16 5.14 31.73
C GLU A 362 -18.05 4.02 31.16
N ALA A 363 -18.31 4.06 29.84
CA ALA A 363 -19.02 2.99 29.15
C ALA A 363 -18.21 1.69 29.18
N TYR A 364 -18.90 0.56 29.33
CA TYR A 364 -18.27 -0.77 29.22
C TYR A 364 -18.05 -1.14 27.77
N ILE A 365 -16.90 -1.73 27.49
CA ILE A 365 -16.60 -2.29 26.14
C ILE A 365 -17.51 -3.50 25.96
N ASN A 366 -18.21 -3.59 24.81
CA ASN A 366 -19.20 -4.64 24.49
C ASN A 366 -20.29 -4.83 25.57
N GLY A 367 -20.64 -3.75 26.26
CA GLY A 367 -21.75 -3.76 27.23
C GLY A 367 -21.51 -4.48 28.55
N ASN A 368 -20.53 -5.37 28.66
CA ASN A 368 -20.25 -6.09 29.93
C ASN A 368 -18.91 -6.85 29.99
N SER A 369 -17.86 -6.37 29.30
CA SER A 369 -16.54 -7.02 29.27
C SER A 369 -15.77 -6.94 30.61
N GLY A 370 -16.31 -6.27 31.64
CA GLY A 370 -15.60 -5.97 32.88
C GLY A 370 -14.61 -4.78 32.78
N TYR A 371 -14.34 -4.29 31.56
CA TYR A 371 -13.47 -3.13 31.30
C TYR A 371 -14.27 -1.96 30.75
N LYS A 372 -13.91 -0.76 31.20
CA LYS A 372 -14.46 0.49 30.66
C LYS A 372 -13.63 0.96 29.47
N CYS A 373 -14.20 1.80 28.60
CA CYS A 373 -13.52 2.33 27.43
C CYS A 373 -12.20 3.03 27.80
N LYS A 374 -12.17 3.77 28.93
CA LYS A 374 -10.94 4.43 29.43
C LYS A 374 -9.79 3.46 29.72
N ASP A 375 -10.08 2.20 30.04
CA ASP A 375 -9.06 1.21 30.39
C ASP A 375 -8.30 0.73 29.14
N ALA A 376 -8.91 0.87 27.95
CA ALA A 376 -8.35 0.46 26.68
C ALA A 376 -8.00 1.61 25.72
N TYR A 377 -8.11 2.87 26.12
CA TYR A 377 -7.66 3.98 25.29
C TYR A 377 -6.13 4.04 25.20
N LEU A 378 -5.62 4.44 24.06
CA LEU A 378 -4.23 4.86 23.88
C LEU A 378 -4.08 6.30 24.38
N TYR A 379 -3.14 6.52 25.29
CA TYR A 379 -2.86 7.83 25.87
C TYR A 379 -1.57 8.41 25.31
N ALA A 380 -1.53 9.73 25.10
CA ALA A 380 -0.35 10.50 24.77
C ALA A 380 -0.23 11.70 25.71
N ASN A 381 0.88 11.80 26.46
CA ASN A 381 1.08 12.81 27.50
C ASN A 381 -0.09 12.83 28.53
N GLY A 382 -0.56 11.66 28.92
CA GLY A 382 -1.67 11.46 29.86
C GLY A 382 -3.05 11.84 29.34
N LYS A 383 -3.21 12.10 28.02
CA LYS A 383 -4.49 12.45 27.40
C LYS A 383 -4.90 11.39 26.38
N THR A 384 -6.19 11.15 26.24
CA THR A 384 -6.73 10.28 25.19
C THR A 384 -6.41 10.84 23.81
N GLN A 385 -6.10 9.98 22.87
CA GLN A 385 -5.78 10.39 21.51
C GLN A 385 -7.05 10.44 20.65
N ASN A 386 -7.47 11.67 20.35
CA ASN A 386 -8.56 11.94 19.41
C ASN A 386 -7.96 12.01 18.00
N MET A 387 -8.10 10.94 17.27
CA MET A 387 -7.47 10.80 15.94
C MET A 387 -8.44 11.18 14.82
N VAL A 388 -8.17 10.66 13.65
CA VAL A 388 -8.86 10.95 12.42
C VAL A 388 -10.37 10.80 12.55
N ALA A 389 -11.12 11.72 11.96
CA ALA A 389 -12.58 11.82 12.03
C ALA A 389 -13.13 11.90 13.47
N GLY A 390 -12.24 12.07 14.45
CA GLY A 390 -12.61 12.28 15.85
C GLY A 390 -12.83 11.01 16.67
N GLY A 391 -12.51 9.81 16.16
CA GLY A 391 -12.52 8.58 16.94
C GLY A 391 -11.42 8.58 18.00
N LEU A 392 -11.67 8.02 19.19
CA LEU A 392 -10.63 7.80 20.19
C LEU A 392 -9.89 6.50 19.90
N ALA A 393 -8.54 6.58 19.90
CA ALA A 393 -7.68 5.42 19.64
C ALA A 393 -7.74 4.42 20.80
N MET A 394 -7.89 3.14 20.47
CA MET A 394 -7.93 2.03 21.42
C MET A 394 -6.73 1.09 21.21
N ASP A 395 -6.22 0.58 22.32
CA ASP A 395 -5.04 -0.31 22.35
C ASP A 395 -5.35 -1.69 21.74
N PRO A 396 -4.75 -2.05 20.59
CA PRO A 396 -4.96 -3.36 19.97
C PRO A 396 -4.50 -4.54 20.83
N THR A 397 -3.66 -4.31 21.83
CA THR A 397 -3.11 -5.35 22.72
C THR A 397 -4.00 -5.63 23.92
N HIS A 398 -4.95 -4.72 24.22
CA HIS A 398 -5.81 -4.84 25.37
C HIS A 398 -6.78 -6.02 25.27
N PRO A 399 -6.95 -6.84 26.34
CA PRO A 399 -7.79 -8.04 26.29
C PRO A 399 -9.25 -7.75 25.92
N ALA A 400 -9.82 -6.63 26.37
CA ALA A 400 -11.19 -6.24 26.02
C ALA A 400 -11.34 -5.91 24.52
N ILE A 401 -10.31 -5.39 23.87
CA ILE A 401 -10.31 -5.17 22.41
C ILE A 401 -10.23 -6.49 21.67
N LYS A 402 -9.41 -7.43 22.13
CA LYS A 402 -9.38 -8.80 21.58
C LYS A 402 -10.74 -9.48 21.73
N GLU A 403 -11.37 -9.37 22.89
CA GLU A 403 -12.72 -9.91 23.14
C GLU A 403 -13.75 -9.27 22.21
N ARG A 404 -13.75 -7.94 22.06
CA ARG A 404 -14.61 -7.21 21.12
C ARG A 404 -14.44 -7.75 19.68
N ILE A 405 -13.21 -7.96 19.23
CA ILE A 405 -12.93 -8.52 17.90
C ILE A 405 -13.50 -9.94 17.78
N ARG A 406 -13.25 -10.81 18.77
CA ARG A 406 -13.75 -12.20 18.79
C ARG A 406 -15.28 -12.26 18.72
N GLU A 407 -15.96 -11.55 19.63
CA GLU A 407 -17.43 -11.54 19.69
C GLU A 407 -18.06 -10.98 18.40
N THR A 408 -17.45 -9.92 17.84
CA THR A 408 -17.90 -9.34 16.57
C THR A 408 -17.75 -10.35 15.42
N ALA A 409 -16.61 -11.02 15.33
CA ALA A 409 -16.36 -12.05 14.30
C ALA A 409 -17.33 -13.23 14.42
N GLU A 410 -17.49 -13.77 15.63
CA GLU A 410 -18.44 -14.87 15.91
C GLU A 410 -19.88 -14.48 15.55
N ARG A 411 -20.29 -13.25 15.93
CA ARG A 411 -21.62 -12.71 15.60
C ARG A 411 -21.83 -12.63 14.09
N PHE A 412 -20.91 -12.03 13.35
CA PHE A 412 -21.06 -11.84 11.92
C PHE A 412 -21.06 -13.17 11.16
N LYS A 413 -20.17 -14.10 11.52
CA LYS A 413 -20.15 -15.45 10.95
C LYS A 413 -21.45 -16.22 11.23
N ARG A 414 -21.94 -16.16 12.47
CA ARG A 414 -23.20 -16.79 12.88
C ARG A 414 -24.39 -16.23 12.10
N LEU A 415 -24.38 -14.92 11.78
CA LEU A 415 -25.43 -14.26 11.01
C LEU A 415 -25.32 -14.50 9.49
N GLY A 416 -24.19 -15.07 9.01
CA GLY A 416 -24.01 -15.46 7.62
C GLY A 416 -23.25 -14.46 6.74
N TYR A 417 -22.47 -13.54 7.33
CA TYR A 417 -21.65 -12.60 6.61
C TYR A 417 -20.31 -13.23 6.15
N GLU A 418 -19.93 -12.96 4.90
CA GLU A 418 -18.73 -13.53 4.27
C GLU A 418 -17.76 -12.46 3.75
N TYR A 419 -18.08 -11.17 3.88
CA TYR A 419 -17.27 -10.02 3.52
C TYR A 419 -17.26 -9.02 4.67
N ILE A 420 -16.07 -8.47 5.00
CA ILE A 420 -15.96 -7.44 6.02
C ILE A 420 -15.09 -6.27 5.53
N LYS A 421 -15.62 -5.05 5.68
CA LYS A 421 -14.87 -3.81 5.56
C LYS A 421 -14.44 -3.37 6.95
N ILE A 422 -13.14 -3.36 7.20
CA ILE A 422 -12.55 -2.84 8.44
C ILE A 422 -11.96 -1.46 8.20
N ASP A 423 -12.14 -0.54 9.15
CA ASP A 423 -11.88 0.87 8.93
C ASP A 423 -11.22 1.56 10.12
N PHE A 424 -10.65 2.76 9.88
CA PHE A 424 -9.96 3.59 10.88
C PHE A 424 -8.83 2.87 11.62
N LEU A 425 -8.09 2.06 10.89
CA LEU A 425 -7.06 1.19 11.45
C LEU A 425 -5.81 1.95 11.90
N THR A 426 -5.54 3.13 11.32
CA THR A 426 -4.44 4.02 11.75
C THR A 426 -4.51 4.36 13.25
N HIS A 427 -5.70 4.32 13.86
CA HIS A 427 -5.87 4.49 15.30
C HIS A 427 -5.08 3.44 16.11
N GLY A 428 -5.03 2.20 15.63
CA GLY A 428 -4.34 1.09 16.31
C GLY A 428 -2.82 1.11 16.20
N CYS A 429 -2.23 1.96 15.35
CA CYS A 429 -0.78 2.09 15.24
C CYS A 429 -0.21 3.39 15.85
N ALA A 430 -1.03 4.14 16.60
CA ALA A 430 -0.59 5.37 17.25
C ALA A 430 0.49 5.08 18.32
N GLU A 431 1.51 5.95 18.36
CA GLU A 431 2.48 5.93 19.48
C GLU A 431 1.79 6.38 20.76
N ALA A 432 2.04 5.67 21.86
CA ALA A 432 1.35 5.89 23.13
C ALA A 432 2.32 5.92 24.32
N ASP A 433 1.86 6.47 25.45
CA ASP A 433 2.62 6.50 26.70
C ASP A 433 2.94 5.07 27.19
N TYR A 434 2.02 4.12 26.94
CA TYR A 434 2.15 2.69 27.26
C TYR A 434 1.14 1.88 26.45
N TYR A 435 1.39 0.57 26.38
CA TYR A 435 0.48 -0.45 25.86
C TYR A 435 0.17 -1.46 26.95
N TYR A 436 -1.01 -2.09 26.89
CA TYR A 436 -1.40 -3.11 27.86
C TYR A 436 -0.42 -4.29 27.89
N ASP A 437 0.04 -4.71 26.72
CA ASP A 437 1.07 -5.73 26.60
C ASP A 437 2.46 -5.11 26.86
N PRO A 438 3.15 -5.45 27.98
CA PRO A 438 4.41 -4.84 28.36
C PRO A 438 5.58 -5.17 27.42
N GLU A 439 5.43 -6.16 26.53
CA GLU A 439 6.45 -6.50 25.52
C GLU A 439 6.36 -5.55 24.29
N VAL A 440 5.28 -4.80 24.17
CA VAL A 440 5.06 -3.86 23.06
C VAL A 440 5.69 -2.52 23.38
N GLN A 441 6.54 -2.06 22.48
CA GLN A 441 7.34 -0.84 22.64
C GLN A 441 6.98 0.23 21.62
N THR A 442 6.26 -0.11 20.54
CA THR A 442 5.92 0.80 19.44
C THR A 442 4.48 0.59 18.96
N GLY A 443 3.91 1.63 18.34
CA GLY A 443 2.58 1.56 17.76
C GLY A 443 2.46 0.48 16.68
N MET A 444 3.51 0.25 15.91
CA MET A 444 3.50 -0.80 14.87
C MET A 444 3.48 -2.21 15.47
N GLN A 445 4.19 -2.44 16.57
CA GLN A 445 4.11 -3.73 17.29
C GLN A 445 2.70 -3.97 17.84
N ALA A 446 2.06 -2.94 18.44
CA ALA A 446 0.68 -3.03 18.90
C ALA A 446 -0.28 -3.36 17.76
N TYR A 447 -0.17 -2.63 16.66
CA TYR A 447 -0.98 -2.84 15.46
C TYR A 447 -0.84 -4.26 14.90
N ASN A 448 0.39 -4.74 14.73
CA ASN A 448 0.64 -6.10 14.21
C ASN A 448 0.01 -7.17 15.11
N LYS A 449 0.12 -7.05 16.45
CA LYS A 449 -0.52 -7.99 17.41
C LYS A 449 -2.05 -7.96 17.27
N GLY A 450 -2.64 -6.78 17.17
CA GLY A 450 -4.10 -6.62 17.01
C GLY A 450 -4.62 -7.14 15.68
N MET A 451 -3.93 -6.82 14.58
CA MET A 451 -4.32 -7.25 13.23
C MET A 451 -4.13 -8.75 13.02
N ALA A 452 -3.06 -9.34 13.56
CA ALA A 452 -2.87 -10.79 13.51
C ALA A 452 -4.02 -11.53 14.22
N TYR A 453 -4.43 -11.05 15.39
CA TYR A 453 -5.58 -11.59 16.12
C TYR A 453 -6.89 -11.40 15.34
N LEU A 454 -7.11 -10.22 14.76
CA LEU A 454 -8.29 -9.95 13.93
C LEU A 454 -8.35 -10.91 12.73
N LEU A 455 -7.24 -11.10 12.02
CA LEU A 455 -7.17 -12.01 10.88
C LEU A 455 -7.54 -13.46 11.27
N GLU A 456 -7.04 -13.93 12.41
CA GLU A 456 -7.39 -15.25 12.94
C GLU A 456 -8.91 -15.36 13.21
N GLN A 457 -9.50 -14.34 13.85
CA GLN A 457 -10.93 -14.35 14.16
C GLN A 457 -11.81 -14.22 12.90
N MET A 458 -11.36 -13.50 11.87
CA MET A 458 -12.08 -13.29 10.60
C MET A 458 -11.76 -14.35 9.53
N GLU A 459 -11.09 -15.44 9.87
CA GLU A 459 -10.77 -16.54 8.93
C GLU A 459 -12.01 -16.96 8.12
N GLY A 460 -11.86 -17.08 6.80
CA GLY A 460 -12.92 -17.45 5.86
C GLY A 460 -13.73 -16.28 5.30
N MET A 461 -13.57 -15.06 5.83
CA MET A 461 -14.19 -13.85 5.29
C MET A 461 -13.25 -13.14 4.30
N TYR A 462 -13.80 -12.48 3.29
CA TYR A 462 -13.05 -11.50 2.52
C TYR A 462 -12.87 -10.23 3.36
N ILE A 463 -11.63 -9.78 3.53
CA ILE A 463 -11.31 -8.60 4.33
C ILE A 463 -10.81 -7.48 3.40
N THR A 464 -11.46 -6.31 3.45
CA THR A 464 -10.96 -5.07 2.86
C THR A 464 -10.67 -4.04 3.94
N MET A 465 -9.50 -3.39 3.86
CA MET A 465 -9.15 -2.26 4.72
C MET A 465 -9.53 -0.95 4.05
N ALA A 466 -10.23 -0.09 4.78
CA ALA A 466 -10.54 1.26 4.30
C ALA A 466 -9.43 2.24 4.75
N ILE A 467 -9.64 3.02 5.81
CA ILE A 467 -8.58 3.92 6.33
C ILE A 467 -7.55 3.10 7.11
N SER A 468 -6.32 3.09 6.62
CA SER A 468 -5.25 2.24 7.20
C SER A 468 -3.87 2.77 6.86
N PRO A 469 -2.83 2.44 7.64
CA PRO A 469 -1.46 2.65 7.20
C PRO A 469 -1.19 1.87 5.89
N LEU A 470 -0.17 2.29 5.13
CA LEU A 470 0.20 1.64 3.87
C LEU A 470 0.67 0.20 4.10
N PHE A 471 1.39 -0.02 5.18
CA PHE A 471 1.89 -1.28 5.69
C PHE A 471 1.60 -1.42 7.20
N PRO A 472 1.57 -2.66 7.71
CA PRO A 472 1.77 -3.96 7.08
C PRO A 472 0.59 -4.40 6.21
N SER A 473 0.86 -5.18 5.14
CA SER A 473 -0.13 -5.51 4.11
C SER A 473 -0.79 -6.90 4.25
N GLN A 474 -0.18 -7.81 5.01
CA GLN A 474 -0.56 -9.23 5.08
C GLN A 474 -1.89 -9.51 5.79
N TYR A 475 -2.60 -8.50 6.28
CA TYR A 475 -3.79 -8.67 7.11
C TYR A 475 -5.12 -8.47 6.38
N ALA A 476 -5.08 -8.16 5.08
CA ALA A 476 -6.28 -8.02 4.27
C ALA A 476 -6.07 -8.46 2.82
N HIS A 477 -7.16 -8.83 2.15
CA HIS A 477 -7.15 -9.18 0.73
C HIS A 477 -7.08 -7.93 -0.16
N SER A 478 -7.74 -6.85 0.27
CA SER A 478 -7.66 -5.57 -0.41
C SER A 478 -7.51 -4.39 0.55
N ARG A 479 -6.99 -3.29 0.02
CA ARG A 479 -6.84 -2.02 0.74
C ARG A 479 -7.29 -0.88 -0.15
N ARG A 480 -8.04 0.07 0.42
CA ARG A 480 -8.38 1.34 -0.21
C ARG A 480 -7.13 2.15 -0.54
N ILE A 481 -6.97 2.52 -1.80
CA ILE A 481 -5.80 3.29 -2.24
C ILE A 481 -5.94 4.78 -1.96
N ALA A 482 -7.17 5.27 -1.79
CA ALA A 482 -7.52 6.67 -1.58
C ALA A 482 -8.49 6.81 -0.40
N CYS A 483 -8.76 8.03 0.06
CA CYS A 483 -9.89 8.33 0.94
C CYS A 483 -11.21 8.21 0.16
N ASP A 484 -12.35 8.59 0.78
CA ASP A 484 -13.66 8.50 0.15
C ASP A 484 -13.73 9.26 -1.17
N ALA A 485 -14.36 8.68 -2.17
CA ALA A 485 -14.50 9.23 -3.50
C ALA A 485 -15.96 9.09 -4.01
N TRP A 486 -16.46 10.13 -4.66
CA TRP A 486 -17.83 10.19 -5.17
C TRP A 486 -17.88 10.06 -6.70
N ALA A 487 -18.82 10.76 -7.36
CA ALA A 487 -19.12 10.57 -8.77
C ALA A 487 -18.34 11.50 -9.72
N GLY A 488 -17.90 12.66 -9.24
CA GLY A 488 -17.37 13.73 -10.07
C GLY A 488 -16.03 13.41 -10.72
N ILE A 489 -15.70 14.14 -11.78
CA ILE A 489 -14.40 13.96 -12.46
C ILE A 489 -13.22 14.29 -11.53
N GLY A 490 -13.39 15.16 -10.55
CA GLY A 490 -12.40 15.44 -9.51
C GLY A 490 -12.15 14.24 -8.60
N ASP A 491 -13.20 13.47 -8.25
CA ASP A 491 -13.08 12.24 -7.47
C ASP A 491 -12.38 11.15 -8.29
N THR A 492 -12.68 11.08 -9.58
CA THR A 492 -11.98 10.19 -10.53
C THR A 492 -10.49 10.52 -10.59
N GLU A 493 -10.13 11.80 -10.73
CA GLU A 493 -8.73 12.25 -10.74
C GLU A 493 -8.05 11.93 -9.40
N TYR A 494 -8.73 12.15 -8.26
CA TYR A 494 -8.20 11.86 -6.95
C TYR A 494 -7.91 10.35 -6.75
N THR A 495 -8.84 9.48 -7.13
CA THR A 495 -8.63 8.02 -7.09
C THR A 495 -7.46 7.61 -7.99
N LEU A 496 -7.40 8.19 -9.20
CA LEU A 496 -6.34 7.92 -10.16
C LEU A 496 -4.99 8.52 -9.76
N ASN A 497 -4.94 9.59 -8.97
CA ASN A 497 -3.69 10.03 -8.35
C ASN A 497 -3.09 8.93 -7.47
N SER A 498 -3.91 8.29 -6.64
CA SER A 498 -3.47 7.19 -5.80
C SER A 498 -3.08 5.96 -6.62
N LEU A 499 -3.78 5.66 -7.72
CA LEU A 499 -3.38 4.60 -8.66
C LEU A 499 -2.08 4.95 -9.37
N THR A 500 -1.91 6.21 -9.83
CA THR A 500 -0.72 6.66 -10.57
C THR A 500 0.57 6.32 -9.83
N TYR A 501 0.59 6.51 -8.52
CA TYR A 501 1.80 6.31 -7.72
C TYR A 501 1.72 5.14 -6.74
N GLY A 502 0.56 4.45 -6.69
CA GLY A 502 0.31 3.30 -5.83
C GLY A 502 -0.09 2.01 -6.55
N TRP A 503 -0.03 1.94 -7.90
CA TRP A 503 -0.37 0.71 -8.66
C TRP A 503 0.38 -0.52 -8.17
N TRP A 504 1.64 -0.35 -7.78
CA TRP A 504 2.56 -1.39 -7.31
C TRP A 504 2.08 -2.08 -6.02
N LEU A 505 1.16 -1.47 -5.27
CA LEU A 505 0.50 -2.09 -4.10
C LEU A 505 -0.24 -3.38 -4.48
N ASN A 506 -0.57 -3.60 -5.75
CA ASN A 506 -1.11 -4.87 -6.24
C ASN A 506 -0.08 -6.03 -6.16
N GLN A 507 1.18 -5.77 -5.77
CA GLN A 507 2.15 -6.81 -5.45
C GLN A 507 2.05 -7.28 -3.98
N VAL A 508 1.54 -6.44 -3.09
CA VAL A 508 1.48 -6.68 -1.63
C VAL A 508 0.06 -6.90 -1.11
N TYR A 509 -0.96 -6.47 -1.86
CA TYR A 509 -2.37 -6.82 -1.65
C TYR A 509 -2.87 -7.63 -2.84
N THR A 510 -3.77 -8.58 -2.61
CA THR A 510 -4.39 -9.35 -3.69
C THR A 510 -5.13 -8.43 -4.65
N TYR A 511 -5.82 -7.42 -4.11
CA TYR A 511 -6.45 -6.35 -4.90
C TYR A 511 -6.26 -4.98 -4.25
N ASN A 512 -6.23 -3.92 -5.08
CA ASN A 512 -6.47 -2.57 -4.62
C ASN A 512 -7.99 -2.29 -4.59
N ASP A 513 -8.41 -1.36 -3.73
CA ASP A 513 -9.80 -0.95 -3.59
C ASP A 513 -9.93 0.54 -4.02
N PRO A 514 -10.62 0.84 -5.12
CA PRO A 514 -10.83 2.21 -5.63
C PRO A 514 -11.94 2.98 -4.91
N ASP A 515 -12.50 2.44 -3.84
CA ASP A 515 -13.74 2.86 -3.22
C ASP A 515 -14.98 2.55 -4.07
N HIS A 516 -16.16 2.86 -3.53
CA HIS A 516 -17.43 2.72 -4.24
C HIS A 516 -17.53 3.68 -5.43
N LEU A 517 -18.16 3.23 -6.49
CA LEU A 517 -18.35 3.98 -7.73
C LEU A 517 -19.78 4.50 -7.79
N LEU A 518 -19.95 5.82 -7.95
CA LEU A 518 -21.25 6.46 -8.06
C LEU A 518 -21.55 6.88 -9.50
N LEU A 519 -22.81 6.77 -9.88
CA LEU A 519 -23.29 7.10 -11.21
C LEU A 519 -24.07 8.43 -11.25
N GLU A 520 -24.57 8.90 -10.11
CA GLU A 520 -25.34 10.12 -10.00
C GLU A 520 -24.73 11.09 -8.95
N PRO A 521 -24.79 12.41 -9.20
CA PRO A 521 -25.48 13.17 -10.29
C PRO A 521 -24.51 13.73 -11.36
N VAL A 522 -23.95 12.89 -12.20
CA VAL A 522 -22.92 13.32 -13.19
C VAL A 522 -23.26 12.89 -14.62
N SER A 523 -22.50 13.38 -15.61
CA SER A 523 -22.67 13.04 -17.02
C SER A 523 -22.27 11.60 -17.35
N ASP A 524 -22.66 11.10 -18.51
CA ASP A 524 -22.27 9.77 -19.01
C ASP A 524 -20.74 9.66 -19.23
N GLY A 525 -20.07 10.74 -19.60
CA GLY A 525 -18.61 10.78 -19.71
C GLY A 525 -17.94 10.59 -18.35
N GLU A 526 -18.41 11.33 -17.33
CA GLU A 526 -17.91 11.16 -15.95
C GLU A 526 -18.21 9.77 -15.41
N ASN A 527 -19.35 9.16 -15.77
CA ASN A 527 -19.62 7.76 -15.39
C ASN A 527 -18.64 6.77 -16.02
N ARG A 528 -18.33 6.90 -17.34
CA ARG A 528 -17.31 6.07 -17.97
C ARG A 528 -15.93 6.26 -17.29
N ALA A 529 -15.57 7.51 -17.02
CA ALA A 529 -14.30 7.82 -16.36
C ALA A 529 -14.25 7.22 -14.94
N ARG A 530 -15.30 7.38 -14.12
CA ARG A 530 -15.34 6.86 -12.75
C ARG A 530 -15.32 5.33 -12.72
N ILE A 531 -16.10 4.66 -13.57
CA ILE A 531 -16.10 3.20 -13.67
C ILE A 531 -14.74 2.70 -14.15
N THR A 532 -14.18 3.32 -15.19
CA THR A 532 -12.85 2.93 -15.69
C THR A 532 -11.78 3.08 -14.61
N SER A 533 -11.81 4.18 -13.83
CA SER A 533 -10.87 4.35 -12.72
C SER A 533 -10.96 3.22 -11.70
N GLY A 534 -12.17 2.72 -11.43
CA GLY A 534 -12.37 1.57 -10.56
C GLY A 534 -11.81 0.27 -11.14
N VAL A 535 -12.24 -0.10 -12.33
CA VAL A 535 -11.89 -1.40 -12.93
C VAL A 535 -10.40 -1.55 -13.26
N ILE A 536 -9.69 -0.44 -13.53
CA ILE A 536 -8.23 -0.46 -13.72
C ILE A 536 -7.43 -0.38 -12.41
N THR A 537 -8.12 -0.21 -11.28
CA THR A 537 -7.53 -0.19 -9.93
C THR A 537 -7.62 -1.55 -9.26
N GLY A 538 -8.81 -2.18 -9.24
CA GLY A 538 -8.99 -3.46 -8.55
C GLY A 538 -10.44 -3.87 -8.38
N ILE A 539 -10.95 -3.93 -7.12
CA ILE A 539 -12.32 -4.38 -6.85
C ILE A 539 -13.37 -3.43 -7.44
N PHE A 540 -14.56 -3.97 -7.75
CA PHE A 540 -15.60 -3.24 -8.49
C PHE A 540 -16.90 -3.14 -7.68
N MET A 541 -17.00 -2.09 -6.85
CA MET A 541 -18.14 -1.87 -5.96
C MET A 541 -18.94 -0.64 -6.39
N ASN A 542 -20.26 -0.76 -6.63
CA ASN A 542 -21.15 0.37 -6.83
C ASN A 542 -21.59 0.95 -5.48
N GLY A 543 -21.91 2.25 -5.42
CA GLY A 543 -22.33 2.95 -4.20
C GLY A 543 -23.66 3.70 -4.31
N ASP A 544 -24.39 3.57 -5.43
CA ASP A 544 -25.66 4.26 -5.60
C ASP A 544 -26.77 3.62 -4.75
N ASP A 545 -27.77 4.44 -4.37
CA ASP A 545 -29.04 3.94 -3.83
C ASP A 545 -29.90 3.41 -4.98
N LEU A 546 -29.87 2.08 -5.15
CA LEU A 546 -30.62 1.37 -6.17
C LEU A 546 -31.92 0.73 -5.63
N SER A 547 -32.31 1.05 -4.38
CA SER A 547 -33.57 0.57 -3.79
C SER A 547 -34.82 1.10 -4.53
N TYR A 548 -35.93 0.41 -4.42
CA TYR A 548 -37.20 0.88 -4.98
C TYR A 548 -37.83 1.96 -4.12
N ILE A 549 -37.56 1.96 -2.81
CA ILE A 549 -38.10 2.92 -1.84
C ILE A 549 -37.50 4.34 -2.05
N SER A 550 -36.19 4.44 -2.21
CA SER A 550 -35.50 5.75 -2.21
C SER A 550 -34.52 5.96 -3.35
N GLY A 551 -34.21 4.92 -4.11
CA GLY A 551 -33.31 5.01 -5.27
C GLY A 551 -33.95 5.79 -6.42
N ILE A 552 -33.17 6.65 -7.08
CA ILE A 552 -33.63 7.43 -8.22
C ILE A 552 -33.58 6.63 -9.52
N GLN A 553 -34.59 6.81 -10.38
CA GLN A 553 -34.68 6.04 -11.62
C GLN A 553 -33.48 6.24 -12.54
N VAL A 554 -32.93 7.46 -12.61
CA VAL A 554 -31.74 7.77 -13.43
C VAL A 554 -30.52 6.95 -12.98
N ALA A 555 -30.31 6.76 -11.67
CA ALA A 555 -29.22 5.91 -11.16
C ALA A 555 -29.41 4.44 -11.60
N LYS A 556 -30.63 3.92 -11.51
CA LYS A 556 -30.97 2.56 -11.96
C LYS A 556 -30.76 2.36 -13.45
N ASP A 557 -31.15 3.34 -14.28
CA ASP A 557 -30.96 3.28 -15.73
C ASP A 557 -29.47 3.36 -16.10
N LYS A 558 -28.71 4.19 -15.42
CA LYS A 558 -27.26 4.25 -15.58
C LYS A 558 -26.57 2.97 -15.11
N ALA A 559 -27.01 2.36 -14.01
CA ALA A 559 -26.49 1.09 -13.54
C ALA A 559 -26.66 0.01 -14.62
N ARG A 560 -27.86 -0.13 -15.20
CA ARG A 560 -28.12 -1.06 -16.31
C ARG A 560 -27.25 -0.77 -17.53
N LYS A 561 -27.01 0.50 -17.85
CA LYS A 561 -26.25 0.93 -19.03
C LYS A 561 -24.76 0.70 -18.88
N PHE A 562 -24.17 1.05 -17.75
CA PHE A 562 -22.73 1.14 -17.59
C PHE A 562 -22.12 -0.04 -16.85
N LEU A 563 -22.81 -0.61 -15.83
CA LEU A 563 -22.25 -1.70 -15.03
C LEU A 563 -22.36 -3.07 -15.75
N THR A 564 -23.05 -3.15 -16.87
CA THR A 564 -23.25 -4.40 -17.63
C THR A 564 -22.38 -4.48 -18.89
N ASN A 565 -21.45 -3.54 -19.09
CA ASN A 565 -20.53 -3.58 -20.25
C ASN A 565 -19.55 -4.75 -20.12
N GLU A 566 -19.66 -5.73 -21.00
CA GLU A 566 -18.87 -6.97 -20.96
C GLU A 566 -17.36 -6.73 -21.08
N ASP A 567 -16.94 -5.88 -22.04
CA ASP A 567 -15.52 -5.58 -22.26
C ASP A 567 -14.87 -4.87 -21.07
N ILE A 568 -15.60 -3.95 -20.42
CA ILE A 568 -15.14 -3.24 -19.22
C ILE A 568 -15.12 -4.17 -18.01
N ASN A 569 -16.13 -4.99 -17.83
CA ASN A 569 -16.18 -5.97 -16.74
C ASN A 569 -15.10 -7.03 -16.89
N ALA A 570 -14.68 -7.37 -18.12
CA ALA A 570 -13.53 -8.25 -18.36
C ALA A 570 -12.23 -7.67 -17.80
N ILE A 571 -12.03 -6.35 -17.83
CA ILE A 571 -10.89 -5.68 -17.17
C ILE A 571 -10.99 -5.86 -15.66
N ALA A 572 -12.14 -5.58 -15.07
CA ALA A 572 -12.36 -5.73 -13.62
C ALA A 572 -12.10 -7.16 -13.14
N LYS A 573 -12.50 -8.18 -13.93
CA LYS A 573 -12.28 -9.60 -13.62
C LYS A 573 -10.80 -9.99 -13.58
N MET A 574 -9.91 -9.26 -14.27
CA MET A 574 -8.45 -9.48 -14.16
C MET A 574 -7.91 -9.13 -12.76
N GLY A 575 -8.54 -8.19 -12.05
CA GLY A 575 -8.12 -7.76 -10.72
C GLY A 575 -6.71 -7.15 -10.69
N LYS A 576 -6.28 -6.51 -11.79
CA LYS A 576 -4.94 -5.93 -11.96
C LYS A 576 -4.98 -4.42 -11.96
N SER A 577 -4.11 -3.83 -11.16
CA SER A 577 -3.88 -2.39 -11.20
C SER A 577 -3.07 -2.03 -12.44
N PHE A 578 -3.60 -1.09 -13.25
CA PHE A 578 -2.88 -0.56 -14.40
C PHE A 578 -1.80 0.40 -13.93
N ARG A 579 -0.63 0.34 -14.56
CA ARG A 579 0.45 1.28 -14.25
C ARG A 579 0.36 2.53 -15.13
N LEU A 580 0.86 3.64 -14.62
CA LEU A 580 0.98 4.90 -15.35
C LEU A 580 1.88 4.74 -16.59
N VAL A 581 1.65 5.58 -17.61
CA VAL A 581 2.49 5.61 -18.82
C VAL A 581 3.63 6.63 -18.69
N ASN A 582 3.37 7.84 -18.22
CA ASN A 582 4.33 8.95 -18.23
C ASN A 582 5.01 9.22 -16.88
N GLY A 583 4.25 9.50 -15.83
CA GLY A 583 4.80 9.80 -14.50
C GLY A 583 5.44 11.19 -14.37
N ASN A 584 5.01 12.15 -15.18
CA ASN A 584 5.54 13.51 -15.23
C ASN A 584 4.57 14.57 -14.66
N MET A 585 3.60 14.13 -13.86
CA MET A 585 2.58 14.99 -13.25
C MET A 585 2.68 14.93 -11.73
N ASP A 586 2.41 16.04 -11.04
CA ASP A 586 2.24 16.04 -9.56
C ASP A 586 0.90 15.38 -9.14
N GLY A 587 -0.13 15.48 -10.00
CA GLY A 587 -1.44 14.83 -9.85
C GLY A 587 -1.53 13.48 -10.55
N ALA A 588 -2.76 13.08 -10.89
CA ALA A 588 -3.00 11.85 -11.64
C ALA A 588 -2.41 11.91 -13.05
N ASP A 589 -1.80 10.81 -13.51
CA ASP A 589 -1.48 10.63 -14.92
C ASP A 589 -2.78 10.57 -15.76
N PHE A 590 -2.70 10.92 -17.02
CA PHE A 590 -3.81 10.80 -17.96
C PHE A 590 -3.88 9.42 -18.62
N LEU A 591 -2.78 8.67 -18.61
CA LEU A 591 -2.61 7.43 -19.38
C LEU A 591 -2.18 6.29 -18.46
N PHE A 592 -2.98 5.22 -18.49
CA PHE A 592 -2.71 4.01 -17.72
C PHE A 592 -2.70 2.80 -18.65
N MET A 593 -1.80 1.85 -18.39
CA MET A 593 -1.65 0.67 -19.22
C MET A 593 -1.53 -0.62 -18.42
N HIS A 594 -1.96 -1.71 -19.03
CA HIS A 594 -1.66 -3.07 -18.58
C HIS A 594 -1.27 -3.93 -19.78
N ASP A 595 -0.10 -4.59 -19.70
CA ASP A 595 0.41 -5.47 -20.74
C ASP A 595 0.27 -6.93 -20.30
N THR A 596 -0.53 -7.70 -21.03
CA THR A 596 -0.73 -9.14 -20.78
C THR A 596 0.28 -10.01 -21.55
N GLY A 597 1.17 -9.41 -22.32
CA GLY A 597 2.06 -10.09 -23.27
C GLY A 597 1.39 -10.38 -24.64
N LYS A 598 0.08 -10.58 -24.68
CA LYS A 598 -0.70 -10.78 -25.93
C LYS A 598 -1.44 -9.50 -26.34
N GLU A 599 -1.91 -8.76 -25.39
CA GLU A 599 -2.69 -7.53 -25.57
C GLU A 599 -2.16 -6.44 -24.66
N VAL A 600 -2.25 -5.20 -25.11
CA VAL A 600 -1.98 -4.01 -24.31
C VAL A 600 -3.30 -3.28 -24.11
N TYR A 601 -3.72 -3.12 -22.87
CA TYR A 601 -4.83 -2.27 -22.48
C TYR A 601 -4.30 -0.86 -22.22
N LEU A 602 -4.98 0.15 -22.77
CA LEU A 602 -4.67 1.57 -22.57
C LEU A 602 -5.94 2.30 -22.17
N ALA A 603 -5.96 2.89 -20.97
CA ALA A 603 -7.00 3.82 -20.54
C ALA A 603 -6.45 5.25 -20.62
N ALA A 604 -7.14 6.11 -21.36
CA ALA A 604 -6.77 7.50 -21.60
C ALA A 604 -7.86 8.43 -21.08
N PHE A 605 -7.55 9.21 -20.04
CA PHE A 605 -8.50 10.08 -19.33
C PHE A 605 -8.38 11.54 -19.75
N ASN A 606 -9.48 12.25 -19.63
CA ASN A 606 -9.54 13.69 -19.73
C ASN A 606 -10.28 14.28 -18.52
N TYR A 607 -9.55 14.90 -17.60
CA TYR A 607 -10.11 15.54 -16.41
C TYR A 607 -10.59 16.97 -16.65
N SER A 608 -10.30 17.54 -17.83
CA SER A 608 -10.56 18.94 -18.15
C SER A 608 -11.99 19.21 -18.63
N GLY A 609 -12.36 20.48 -18.70
CA GLY A 609 -13.66 20.94 -19.24
C GLY A 609 -13.71 21.10 -20.77
N TYR A 610 -12.66 20.68 -21.50
CA TYR A 610 -12.57 20.75 -22.97
C TYR A 610 -11.98 19.46 -23.53
N ASP A 611 -12.17 19.21 -24.82
CA ASP A 611 -11.65 18.01 -25.48
C ASP A 611 -10.13 18.06 -25.57
N LEU A 612 -9.46 16.93 -25.28
CA LEU A 612 -8.01 16.81 -25.34
C LEU A 612 -7.58 15.82 -26.40
N THR A 613 -6.53 16.16 -27.15
CA THR A 613 -5.89 15.25 -28.08
C THR A 613 -4.56 14.77 -27.52
N TYR A 614 -4.40 13.46 -27.42
CA TYR A 614 -3.13 12.81 -27.11
C TYR A 614 -2.51 12.23 -28.38
N ASP A 615 -1.19 12.37 -28.48
CA ASP A 615 -0.37 11.76 -29.52
C ASP A 615 0.80 11.05 -28.84
N LEU A 616 0.60 9.74 -28.56
CA LEU A 616 1.51 8.91 -27.77
C LEU A 616 2.28 7.95 -28.69
N PRO A 617 3.63 8.00 -28.72
CA PRO A 617 4.43 7.01 -29.44
C PRO A 617 4.14 5.59 -28.94
N LEU A 618 4.00 4.63 -29.86
CA LEU A 618 3.74 3.22 -29.53
C LEU A 618 4.85 2.62 -28.67
N SER A 619 6.07 3.11 -28.81
CA SER A 619 7.22 2.71 -27.97
C SER A 619 7.01 2.97 -26.46
N ARG A 620 6.24 4.00 -26.11
CA ARG A 620 5.87 4.28 -24.68
C ARG A 620 4.98 3.18 -24.09
N LEU A 621 4.30 2.40 -24.95
CA LEU A 621 3.49 1.23 -24.59
C LEU A 621 4.23 -0.10 -24.75
N GLY A 622 5.54 -0.08 -25.05
CA GLY A 622 6.32 -1.29 -25.36
C GLY A 622 5.96 -1.93 -26.71
N LEU A 623 5.36 -1.17 -27.62
CA LEU A 623 4.96 -1.60 -28.96
C LEU A 623 5.93 -1.06 -30.02
N ARG A 624 6.13 -1.81 -31.12
CA ARG A 624 7.02 -1.41 -32.21
C ARG A 624 6.35 -0.34 -33.09
N GLU A 625 6.98 0.80 -33.28
CA GLU A 625 6.47 1.90 -34.11
C GLU A 625 6.40 1.58 -35.62
N SER A 626 7.18 0.60 -36.06
CA SER A 626 7.15 0.11 -37.44
C SER A 626 5.94 -0.77 -37.78
N SER A 627 5.22 -1.26 -36.80
CA SER A 627 4.08 -2.17 -36.95
C SER A 627 2.75 -1.41 -36.93
N THR A 628 1.69 -2.06 -37.44
CA THR A 628 0.30 -1.56 -37.34
C THR A 628 -0.46 -2.52 -36.45
N TYR A 629 -1.13 -1.97 -35.45
CA TYR A 629 -1.89 -2.73 -34.44
C TYR A 629 -3.37 -2.49 -34.60
N LYS A 630 -4.17 -3.57 -34.51
CA LYS A 630 -5.63 -3.48 -34.38
C LYS A 630 -5.95 -3.17 -32.93
N ALA A 631 -6.95 -2.33 -32.71
CA ALA A 631 -7.44 -2.00 -31.37
C ALA A 631 -8.97 -1.86 -31.39
N LYS A 632 -9.59 -2.21 -30.26
CA LYS A 632 -11.02 -1.98 -30.00
C LYS A 632 -11.16 -0.95 -28.87
N GLU A 633 -11.93 0.09 -29.09
CA GLU A 633 -12.36 0.99 -28.02
C GLU A 633 -13.52 0.34 -27.28
N LEU A 634 -13.38 0.10 -25.96
CA LEU A 634 -14.19 -0.85 -25.22
C LEU A 634 -15.55 -0.28 -24.77
N TRP A 635 -15.68 1.05 -24.64
CA TRP A 635 -16.96 1.66 -24.31
C TRP A 635 -17.90 1.72 -25.53
N SER A 636 -17.38 2.04 -26.71
CA SER A 636 -18.18 2.18 -27.93
C SER A 636 -18.18 0.91 -28.82
N GLY A 637 -17.27 -0.03 -28.58
CA GLY A 637 -17.06 -1.20 -29.42
C GLY A 637 -16.36 -0.89 -30.76
N LYS A 638 -15.94 0.36 -30.99
CA LYS A 638 -15.36 0.79 -32.28
C LYS A 638 -13.97 0.20 -32.50
N GLU A 639 -13.76 -0.39 -33.66
CA GLU A 639 -12.45 -0.86 -34.11
C GLU A 639 -11.63 0.28 -34.74
N VAL A 640 -10.36 0.37 -34.38
CA VAL A 640 -9.38 1.33 -34.89
C VAL A 640 -8.05 0.66 -35.18
N LYS A 641 -7.15 1.35 -35.87
CA LYS A 641 -5.78 0.90 -36.12
C LYS A 641 -4.80 1.98 -35.69
N PHE A 642 -3.76 1.57 -34.98
CA PHE A 642 -2.66 2.44 -34.59
C PHE A 642 -1.38 2.06 -35.37
N LYS A 643 -0.69 3.09 -35.84
CA LYS A 643 0.61 2.96 -36.50
C LYS A 643 1.48 4.14 -36.06
N LYS A 644 2.71 3.86 -35.65
CA LYS A 644 3.66 4.83 -35.10
C LYS A 644 3.20 5.42 -33.75
N ASN A 645 2.01 6.01 -33.69
CA ASN A 645 1.47 6.63 -32.50
C ASN A 645 0.03 6.17 -32.23
N VAL A 646 -0.39 6.24 -30.97
CA VAL A 646 -1.81 6.29 -30.56
C VAL A 646 -2.23 7.75 -30.56
N ARG A 647 -3.00 8.17 -31.58
CA ARG A 647 -3.56 9.51 -31.64
C ARG A 647 -5.05 9.46 -31.43
N VAL A 648 -5.53 10.07 -30.33
CA VAL A 648 -6.93 10.05 -29.92
C VAL A 648 -7.37 11.40 -29.38
N CYS A 649 -8.62 11.77 -29.69
CA CYS A 649 -9.31 12.92 -29.09
C CYS A 649 -10.28 12.40 -28.04
N ILE A 650 -10.07 12.79 -26.78
CA ILE A 650 -10.87 12.36 -25.64
C ILE A 650 -11.81 13.50 -25.29
N PRO A 651 -13.14 13.28 -25.27
CA PRO A 651 -14.10 14.31 -24.91
C PRO A 651 -13.83 14.83 -23.48
N LYS A 652 -14.28 16.04 -23.21
CA LYS A 652 -14.19 16.65 -21.87
C LYS A 652 -14.81 15.76 -20.81
N LYS A 653 -14.12 15.62 -19.65
CA LYS A 653 -14.57 14.83 -18.49
C LYS A 653 -14.98 13.41 -18.86
N ASP A 654 -14.12 12.71 -19.62
CA ASP A 654 -14.41 11.38 -20.16
C ASP A 654 -13.15 10.51 -20.21
N VAL A 655 -13.27 9.31 -20.73
CA VAL A 655 -12.21 8.33 -20.91
C VAL A 655 -12.40 7.54 -22.20
N LEU A 656 -11.31 7.15 -22.85
CA LEU A 656 -11.29 6.11 -23.88
C LEU A 656 -10.46 4.93 -23.38
N VAL A 657 -10.95 3.71 -23.64
CA VAL A 657 -10.28 2.49 -23.20
C VAL A 657 -10.04 1.59 -24.40
N PHE A 658 -8.78 1.32 -24.71
CA PHE A 658 -8.39 0.51 -25.86
C PHE A 658 -7.83 -0.83 -25.43
N ARG A 659 -8.26 -1.90 -26.11
CA ARG A 659 -7.59 -3.19 -26.14
C ARG A 659 -6.84 -3.30 -27.47
N ILE A 660 -5.52 -3.30 -27.41
CA ILE A 660 -4.61 -3.29 -28.55
C ILE A 660 -4.01 -4.70 -28.68
N THR A 661 -4.24 -5.37 -29.80
CA THR A 661 -3.72 -6.73 -30.06
C THR A 661 -2.30 -6.65 -30.62
N ARG A 662 -1.35 -7.40 -30.02
CA ARG A 662 0.05 -7.46 -30.43
C ARG A 662 0.26 -8.18 -31.77
#